data_26d1d0607d3f7bc77620b53433421435
#
_entry.id   26d1d0607d3f7bc77620b53433421435
#
_cell.length_a   1.000
_cell.length_b   1.000
_cell.length_c   1.000
_cell.angle_alpha   90.00
_cell.angle_beta   90.00
_cell.angle_gamma   90.00
#
_symmetry.space_group_name_H-M   'P 1'
#
loop_
_entity.id
_entity.type
_entity.pdbx_description
1 polymer ?
#
loop_
_entity_poly.entity_id
_entity_poly.type
_entity_poly.pdbx_seq_one_letter_code
_entity_poly.pdbx_strand_id
1 'polypeptide(L)'
;MMLDGASEESYSYDDTIVRCFLTVTLLWGFVAAISAVLVTSTLLHPRQDAGVEWLSFGRLQPVGVLLFFMAFVGNGIFAGIYYSTQRLCKARMWSGALSWLHFLSWQTLIIAALVTLPKGMTQGRELSEAVWPIDLAMTLVWILFFASNFAMTVSHRRVRRMYGSLWFYIASVVGMGLNNLCTLFVFPTGLWKSDSLATGMQDALLQVWYSHNAILFLLIMPALGLAYYFVPKVLNRPIHSYKLTIVSFWTLTLVGVWSAPRLLHYTALSEWVSSLGMLFGILLGVAVLGGVINLLMTFRGTEVEKSSNPSMRFLKWGVLLLGVYACEEIALSVKSIRAQVDYSEWITAHFQLGLMGCGGMLVIGIAYWMIPKLFETGIASTKAVGLHFWLAAIGVLLCVLPGYAAGFVQSGVWNAMDDLGILKYDFAESTSFLKKVWSLQMVGGLAYFLGLGVMLANYTKSWMNRAKPYQVPVYHVEANAKHNRPVPSPEPVSILEAAPVLNVAKKVDVWTRLNWHQQWEQSPRKIGVLVAMVVLVAFTIEIVPLFVFASSNVPEIASVQPYTPLELMGRHIYQTEGCSKCHTQMVRPLMSETKRYGEFSQPGEFVYDQPAQWGNRRIGPDLARESGKQTSFWHWQHLASPRKTSPDSAMPSYQYLLDRPIDIEEVDELVQAARERGIGYEADLAEVKSSVSKQAESVAADIVSKGGTVRRGNLMTFDSQAVALIAYLQRLGADLSAPPAAKTKPAIAEEENTTSTTKTSQTKTNPIDPKLTKTARDSGMNMMLTAVP
;
A
#
# COMPACT_ATOMS: atom_id res chain seq x y z
N MET A 1 64.81 -4.63 -1.95
CA MET A 1 63.95 -3.54 -2.39
C MET A 1 62.72 -3.56 -1.49
N MET A 2 62.79 -2.80 -0.40
CA MET A 2 61.70 -2.70 0.58
C MET A 2 60.53 -2.03 -0.10
N LEU A 3 59.39 -2.71 -0.13
CA LEU A 3 58.16 -2.13 -0.57
C LEU A 3 57.73 -1.06 0.45
N ASP A 4 57.68 0.16 -0.03
CA ASP A 4 57.26 1.35 0.71
C ASP A 4 55.99 1.11 1.47
N GLY A 5 55.96 1.49 2.74
CA GLY A 5 54.90 1.26 3.69
C GLY A 5 53.54 1.72 3.21
N ALA A 6 52.76 0.81 2.72
CA ALA A 6 51.33 1.01 2.60
C ALA A 6 50.80 1.32 4.01
N SER A 7 50.34 2.55 4.22
CA SER A 7 49.75 2.94 5.50
C SER A 7 48.51 2.09 5.75
N GLU A 8 48.53 1.32 6.82
CA GLU A 8 47.34 0.58 7.26
C GLU A 8 46.31 1.54 7.84
N GLU A 9 45.11 1.47 7.33
CA GLU A 9 43.96 2.18 7.87
C GLU A 9 43.12 1.24 8.73
N SER A 10 42.85 1.64 9.96
CA SER A 10 41.97 0.88 10.85
C SER A 10 40.55 1.45 10.81
N TYR A 11 39.52 0.61 10.79
CA TYR A 11 38.14 0.99 10.91
C TYR A 11 37.34 -0.01 11.73
N SER A 12 36.20 0.48 12.25
CA SER A 12 35.24 -0.36 12.97
C SER A 12 33.84 -0.15 12.37
N TYR A 13 33.00 -1.17 12.44
CA TYR A 13 31.59 -1.02 12.05
C TYR A 13 30.78 -0.31 13.13
N ASP A 14 29.76 0.42 12.73
CA ASP A 14 28.81 1.03 13.64
C ASP A 14 27.69 0.03 13.96
N ASP A 15 27.97 -0.85 14.92
CA ASP A 15 27.00 -1.84 15.36
C ASP A 15 26.02 -1.26 16.39
N THR A 16 26.24 -0.06 16.91
CA THR A 16 25.35 0.58 17.88
C THR A 16 24.01 0.91 17.26
N ILE A 17 24.01 1.55 16.09
CA ILE A 17 22.77 1.88 15.36
C ILE A 17 22.03 0.61 14.93
N VAL A 18 22.75 -0.45 14.54
CA VAL A 18 22.14 -1.74 14.19
C VAL A 18 21.45 -2.37 15.39
N ARG A 19 22.08 -2.31 16.59
CA ARG A 19 21.48 -2.80 17.85
C ARG A 19 20.20 -2.03 18.17
N CYS A 20 20.19 -0.70 18.00
CA CYS A 20 19.01 0.13 18.23
C CYS A 20 17.86 -0.27 17.29
N PHE A 21 18.09 -0.33 15.97
CA PHE A 21 17.09 -0.77 15.02
C PHE A 21 16.60 -2.20 15.31
N LEU A 22 17.50 -3.12 15.65
CA LEU A 22 17.12 -4.49 16.02
C LEU A 22 16.23 -4.53 17.27
N THR A 23 16.59 -3.77 18.30
CA THR A 23 15.83 -3.72 19.56
C THR A 23 14.41 -3.20 19.31
N VAL A 24 14.28 -2.07 18.61
CA VAL A 24 12.95 -1.50 18.32
C VAL A 24 12.14 -2.37 17.36
N THR A 25 12.80 -3.11 16.46
CA THR A 25 12.13 -4.13 15.63
C THR A 25 11.38 -5.13 16.50
N LEU A 26 12.02 -5.67 17.52
CA LEU A 26 11.40 -6.66 18.42
C LEU A 26 10.28 -6.05 19.26
N LEU A 27 10.46 -4.83 19.74
CA LEU A 27 9.45 -4.11 20.51
C LEU A 27 8.24 -3.79 19.62
N TRP A 28 8.46 -3.22 18.44
CA TRP A 28 7.36 -2.92 17.52
C TRP A 28 6.67 -4.16 16.97
N GLY A 29 7.42 -5.26 16.75
CA GLY A 29 6.83 -6.52 16.36
C GLY A 29 5.84 -7.03 17.41
N PHE A 30 6.19 -6.93 18.69
CA PHE A 30 5.32 -7.29 19.80
C PHE A 30 4.08 -6.38 19.86
N VAL A 31 4.23 -5.06 19.70
CA VAL A 31 3.12 -4.09 19.66
C VAL A 31 2.24 -4.30 18.42
N ALA A 32 2.83 -4.58 17.26
CA ALA A 32 2.09 -4.89 16.03
C ALA A 32 1.22 -6.15 16.19
N ALA A 33 1.73 -7.18 16.86
CA ALA A 33 0.94 -8.37 17.11
C ALA A 33 -0.22 -8.11 18.09
N ILE A 34 -0.04 -7.26 19.10
CA ILE A 34 -1.14 -6.80 19.96
C ILE A 34 -2.20 -6.07 19.11
N SER A 35 -1.77 -5.15 18.24
CA SER A 35 -2.72 -4.39 17.41
C SER A 35 -3.52 -5.29 16.47
N ALA A 36 -2.91 -6.34 15.90
CA ALA A 36 -3.62 -7.31 15.07
C ALA A 36 -4.69 -8.08 15.84
N VAL A 37 -4.39 -8.48 17.07
CA VAL A 37 -5.36 -9.13 17.97
C VAL A 37 -6.50 -8.16 18.30
N LEU A 38 -6.19 -6.90 18.60
CA LEU A 38 -7.21 -5.87 18.87
C LEU A 38 -8.10 -5.62 17.65
N VAL A 39 -7.51 -5.41 16.46
CA VAL A 39 -8.27 -5.22 15.22
C VAL A 39 -9.21 -6.39 14.94
N THR A 40 -8.73 -7.62 15.10
CA THR A 40 -9.58 -8.81 14.91
C THR A 40 -10.68 -8.92 15.98
N SER A 41 -10.38 -8.49 17.22
CA SER A 41 -11.35 -8.47 18.32
C SER A 41 -12.52 -7.53 18.04
N THR A 42 -12.29 -6.37 17.41
CA THR A 42 -13.38 -5.43 17.06
C THR A 42 -14.36 -6.03 16.06
N LEU A 43 -13.89 -6.88 15.13
CA LEU A 43 -14.75 -7.60 14.18
C LEU A 43 -15.56 -8.73 14.87
N LEU A 44 -14.98 -9.41 15.86
CA LEU A 44 -15.65 -10.50 16.58
C LEU A 44 -16.66 -9.96 17.59
N HIS A 45 -16.33 -8.86 18.25
CA HIS A 45 -17.10 -8.29 19.34
C HIS A 45 -17.46 -6.82 19.09
N PRO A 46 -18.17 -6.50 18.00
CA PRO A 46 -18.45 -5.11 17.60
C PRO A 46 -19.37 -4.34 18.58
N ARG A 47 -19.81 -4.98 19.68
CA ARG A 47 -20.56 -4.32 20.78
C ARG A 47 -19.65 -3.74 21.86
N GLN A 48 -18.40 -4.20 21.94
CA GLN A 48 -17.47 -3.74 22.99
C GLN A 48 -16.95 -2.33 22.73
N ASP A 49 -17.06 -1.86 21.48
CA ASP A 49 -16.56 -0.54 21.05
C ASP A 49 -17.59 0.57 21.30
N ALA A 50 -18.76 0.25 21.89
CA ALA A 50 -19.86 1.20 22.07
C ALA A 50 -19.42 2.43 22.86
N GLY A 51 -19.21 3.54 22.17
CA GLY A 51 -18.83 4.84 22.75
C GLY A 51 -17.35 5.18 22.73
N VAL A 52 -16.46 4.29 22.28
CA VAL A 52 -15.02 4.55 22.21
C VAL A 52 -14.58 4.62 20.75
N GLU A 53 -14.65 5.81 20.14
CA GLU A 53 -14.38 6.06 18.74
C GLU A 53 -13.00 5.58 18.25
N TRP A 54 -11.94 5.79 19.06
CA TRP A 54 -10.56 5.43 18.71
C TRP A 54 -10.31 3.91 18.70
N LEU A 55 -11.27 3.10 19.16
CA LEU A 55 -11.25 1.63 19.08
C LEU A 55 -12.07 1.09 17.90
N SER A 56 -12.70 1.94 17.09
CA SER A 56 -13.43 1.46 15.91
C SER A 56 -12.51 0.75 14.93
N PHE A 57 -13.02 -0.27 14.24
CA PHE A 57 -12.24 -1.03 13.24
C PHE A 57 -11.63 -0.10 12.19
N GLY A 58 -12.40 0.86 11.68
CA GLY A 58 -11.96 1.79 10.64
C GLY A 58 -10.76 2.63 11.04
N ARG A 59 -10.67 3.03 12.32
CA ARG A 59 -9.55 3.81 12.86
C ARG A 59 -8.36 2.95 13.31
N LEU A 60 -8.61 1.70 13.76
CA LEU A 60 -7.54 0.78 14.22
C LEU A 60 -6.85 0.03 13.09
N GLN A 61 -7.54 -0.29 12.01
CA GLN A 61 -6.97 -1.08 10.92
C GLN A 61 -5.74 -0.39 10.28
N PRO A 62 -5.75 0.94 9.96
CA PRO A 62 -4.57 1.65 9.49
C PRO A 62 -3.40 1.59 10.48
N VAL A 63 -3.67 1.66 11.78
CA VAL A 63 -2.65 1.52 12.84
C VAL A 63 -1.98 0.14 12.78
N GLY A 64 -2.77 -0.91 12.63
CA GLY A 64 -2.24 -2.27 12.50
C GLY A 64 -1.33 -2.43 11.29
N VAL A 65 -1.72 -1.88 10.15
CA VAL A 65 -0.92 -1.89 8.93
C VAL A 65 0.38 -1.11 9.10
N LEU A 66 0.32 0.11 9.64
CA LEU A 66 1.50 0.93 9.94
C LEU A 66 2.50 0.19 10.85
N LEU A 67 2.00 -0.42 11.92
CA LEU A 67 2.83 -1.13 12.89
C LEU A 67 3.52 -2.36 12.28
N PHE A 68 2.82 -3.15 11.48
CA PHE A 68 3.45 -4.29 10.82
C PHE A 68 4.41 -3.86 9.72
N PHE A 69 3.98 -2.96 8.83
CA PHE A 69 4.74 -2.60 7.63
C PHE A 69 5.93 -1.68 7.94
N MET A 70 5.66 -0.53 8.59
CA MET A 70 6.69 0.49 8.82
C MET A 70 7.46 0.26 10.11
N ALA A 71 6.79 -0.13 11.19
CA ALA A 71 7.43 -0.22 12.50
C ALA A 71 8.13 -1.57 12.71
N PHE A 72 7.48 -2.71 12.46
CA PHE A 72 8.10 -4.02 12.64
C PHE A 72 9.02 -4.40 11.49
N VAL A 73 8.45 -4.61 10.30
CA VAL A 73 9.21 -5.09 9.14
C VAL A 73 10.19 -4.02 8.65
N GLY A 74 9.77 -2.76 8.59
CA GLY A 74 10.60 -1.64 8.17
C GLY A 74 11.86 -1.46 9.04
N ASN A 75 11.73 -1.42 10.37
CA ASN A 75 12.89 -1.34 11.26
C ASN A 75 13.81 -2.56 11.13
N GLY A 76 13.23 -3.76 10.93
CA GLY A 76 14.03 -4.97 10.70
C GLY A 76 14.81 -4.94 9.39
N ILE A 77 14.22 -4.38 8.34
CA ILE A 77 14.89 -4.13 7.07
C ILE A 77 16.03 -3.12 7.26
N PHE A 78 15.79 -2.02 7.97
CA PHE A 78 16.87 -1.06 8.27
C PHE A 78 17.99 -1.70 9.07
N ALA A 79 17.70 -2.46 10.13
CA ALA A 79 18.72 -3.20 10.88
C ALA A 79 19.58 -4.07 9.95
N GLY A 80 18.93 -4.82 9.05
CA GLY A 80 19.59 -5.67 8.08
C GLY A 80 20.41 -4.90 7.06
N ILE A 81 19.89 -3.79 6.52
CA ILE A 81 20.60 -2.94 5.54
C ILE A 81 21.81 -2.27 6.19
N TYR A 82 21.65 -1.64 7.36
CA TYR A 82 22.78 -1.03 8.10
C TYR A 82 23.87 -2.05 8.42
N TYR A 83 23.49 -3.25 8.84
CA TYR A 83 24.42 -4.32 9.14
C TYR A 83 25.18 -4.80 7.89
N SER A 84 24.45 -5.16 6.83
CA SER A 84 25.01 -5.77 5.64
C SER A 84 25.76 -4.78 4.76
N THR A 85 25.29 -3.53 4.63
CA THR A 85 25.94 -2.49 3.81
C THR A 85 27.36 -2.20 4.30
N GLN A 86 27.54 -2.01 5.61
CA GLN A 86 28.86 -1.75 6.18
C GLN A 86 29.83 -2.88 5.85
N ARG A 87 29.38 -4.13 5.97
CA ARG A 87 30.20 -5.32 5.74
C ARG A 87 30.49 -5.57 4.26
N LEU A 88 29.51 -5.33 3.41
CA LEU A 88 29.66 -5.44 1.95
C LEU A 88 30.54 -4.33 1.37
N CYS A 89 30.45 -3.12 1.95
CA CYS A 89 31.30 -1.99 1.55
C CYS A 89 32.67 -1.99 2.23
N LYS A 90 32.90 -2.84 3.23
CA LYS A 90 34.07 -2.80 4.12
C LYS A 90 34.33 -1.38 4.66
N ALA A 91 33.27 -0.70 5.07
CA ALA A 91 33.29 0.68 5.50
C ALA A 91 32.26 0.90 6.61
N ARG A 92 32.55 1.78 7.53
CA ARG A 92 31.55 2.31 8.46
C ARG A 92 30.51 3.12 7.69
N MET A 93 29.30 3.29 8.26
CA MET A 93 28.36 4.25 7.70
C MET A 93 29.02 5.63 7.61
N TRP A 94 28.76 6.32 6.50
CA TRP A 94 29.41 7.60 6.17
C TRP A 94 29.26 8.65 7.28
N SER A 95 28.07 8.73 7.86
CA SER A 95 27.77 9.65 8.95
C SER A 95 26.99 8.96 10.06
N GLY A 96 27.59 8.90 11.26
CA GLY A 96 26.89 8.45 12.48
C GLY A 96 25.76 9.39 12.87
N ALA A 97 25.91 10.70 12.66
CA ALA A 97 24.86 11.68 12.93
C ALA A 97 23.62 11.43 12.07
N LEU A 98 23.79 11.22 10.76
CA LEU A 98 22.66 10.88 9.87
C LEU A 98 22.01 9.55 10.24
N SER A 99 22.79 8.56 10.71
CA SER A 99 22.23 7.29 11.20
C SER A 99 21.32 7.50 12.41
N TRP A 100 21.75 8.32 13.36
CA TRP A 100 20.96 8.65 14.54
C TRP A 100 19.75 9.54 14.23
N LEU A 101 19.90 10.52 13.34
CA LEU A 101 18.78 11.35 12.89
C LEU A 101 17.72 10.47 12.19
N HIS A 102 18.15 9.56 11.31
CA HIS A 102 17.22 8.61 10.69
C HIS A 102 16.49 7.77 11.75
N PHE A 103 17.22 7.17 12.67
CA PHE A 103 16.65 6.32 13.71
C PHE A 103 15.63 7.08 14.56
N LEU A 104 16.03 8.21 15.14
CA LEU A 104 15.18 8.97 16.05
C LEU A 104 13.95 9.55 15.34
N SER A 105 14.14 10.16 14.18
CA SER A 105 13.02 10.72 13.40
C SER A 105 12.03 9.65 12.96
N TRP A 106 12.53 8.48 12.50
CA TRP A 106 11.67 7.37 12.10
C TRP A 106 10.78 6.88 13.25
N GLN A 107 11.37 6.68 14.46
CA GLN A 107 10.58 6.27 15.63
C GLN A 107 9.58 7.37 16.04
N THR A 108 9.98 8.64 16.00
CA THR A 108 9.09 9.77 16.32
C THR A 108 7.89 9.83 15.37
N LEU A 109 8.11 9.62 14.07
CA LEU A 109 7.04 9.64 13.06
C LEU A 109 6.08 8.46 13.20
N ILE A 110 6.58 7.27 13.54
CA ILE A 110 5.73 6.12 13.88
C ILE A 110 4.85 6.46 15.08
N ILE A 111 5.42 7.02 16.16
CA ILE A 111 4.66 7.40 17.36
C ILE A 111 3.64 8.50 17.02
N ALA A 112 4.01 9.49 16.21
CA ALA A 112 3.09 10.53 15.78
C ALA A 112 1.89 9.97 15.02
N ALA A 113 2.11 9.01 14.09
CA ALA A 113 1.04 8.34 13.37
C ALA A 113 0.17 7.48 14.30
N LEU A 114 0.75 6.83 15.32
CA LEU A 114 0.00 6.09 16.36
C LEU A 114 -0.90 6.98 17.22
N VAL A 115 -0.59 8.26 17.32
CA VAL A 115 -1.41 9.22 18.07
C VAL A 115 -2.50 9.83 17.18
N THR A 116 -2.19 10.11 15.91
CA THR A 116 -3.09 10.80 14.98
C THR A 116 -4.16 9.88 14.40
N LEU A 117 -3.79 8.69 13.92
CA LEU A 117 -4.71 7.78 13.25
C LEU A 117 -5.91 7.35 14.12
N PRO A 118 -5.77 6.93 15.40
CA PRO A 118 -6.92 6.58 16.24
C PRO A 118 -7.86 7.76 16.51
N LYS A 119 -7.36 8.99 16.40
CA LYS A 119 -8.18 10.20 16.54
C LYS A 119 -8.99 10.52 15.27
N GLY A 120 -8.86 9.72 14.21
CA GLY A 120 -9.48 9.98 12.92
C GLY A 120 -8.74 11.02 12.07
N MET A 121 -7.55 11.45 12.49
CA MET A 121 -6.71 12.38 11.71
C MET A 121 -6.00 11.58 10.62
N THR A 122 -6.59 11.53 9.45
CA THR A 122 -6.14 10.72 8.30
C THR A 122 -6.33 11.46 6.99
N GLN A 123 -5.50 11.15 6.00
CA GLN A 123 -5.69 11.59 4.61
C GLN A 123 -6.70 10.70 3.85
N GLY A 124 -7.12 9.55 4.42
CA GLY A 124 -8.01 8.59 3.76
C GLY A 124 -7.43 7.91 2.52
N ARG A 125 -6.11 7.90 2.37
CA ARG A 125 -5.38 7.25 1.26
C ARG A 125 -4.79 5.94 1.71
N GLU A 126 -4.89 4.91 0.88
CA GLU A 126 -4.39 3.58 1.23
C GLU A 126 -2.86 3.54 1.37
N LEU A 127 -2.36 2.96 2.47
CA LEU A 127 -0.95 2.91 2.90
C LEU A 127 -0.28 4.28 3.13
N SER A 128 -0.93 5.40 2.79
CA SER A 128 -0.55 6.77 3.11
C SER A 128 -1.65 7.41 3.94
N GLU A 129 -2.01 6.75 5.02
CA GLU A 129 -3.10 7.15 5.91
C GLU A 129 -2.73 8.31 6.82
N ALA A 130 -1.42 8.45 7.13
CA ALA A 130 -0.96 9.49 8.03
C ALA A 130 -1.23 10.88 7.46
N VAL A 131 -1.40 11.86 8.34
CA VAL A 131 -1.60 13.26 7.94
C VAL A 131 -0.40 13.79 7.15
N TRP A 132 -0.64 14.70 6.20
CA TRP A 132 0.36 15.19 5.25
C TRP A 132 1.69 15.66 5.84
N PRO A 133 1.77 16.28 7.04
CA PRO A 133 3.06 16.64 7.61
C PRO A 133 3.90 15.45 8.04
N ILE A 134 3.26 14.34 8.44
CA ILE A 134 3.96 13.09 8.76
C ILE A 134 4.52 12.46 7.47
N ASP A 135 3.75 12.40 6.40
CA ASP A 135 4.20 11.85 5.11
C ASP A 135 5.32 12.69 4.50
N LEU A 136 5.21 14.02 4.56
CA LEU A 136 6.29 14.93 4.16
C LEU A 136 7.56 14.67 5.00
N ALA A 137 7.43 14.59 6.31
CA ALA A 137 8.55 14.32 7.19
C ALA A 137 9.17 12.95 6.95
N MET A 138 8.36 11.90 6.71
CA MET A 138 8.85 10.57 6.33
C MET A 138 9.65 10.61 5.02
N THR A 139 9.16 11.36 4.03
CA THR A 139 9.85 11.58 2.75
C THR A 139 11.20 12.27 2.96
N LEU A 140 11.24 13.32 3.76
CA LEU A 140 12.48 14.04 4.08
C LEU A 140 13.46 13.17 4.87
N VAL A 141 12.99 12.42 5.87
CA VAL A 141 13.82 11.48 6.63
C VAL A 141 14.41 10.40 5.71
N TRP A 142 13.61 9.87 4.79
CA TRP A 142 14.08 8.89 3.82
C TRP A 142 15.17 9.46 2.92
N ILE A 143 14.94 10.61 2.30
CA ILE A 143 15.86 11.19 1.32
C ILE A 143 17.10 11.79 1.99
N LEU A 144 16.91 12.65 3.01
CA LEU A 144 17.99 13.42 3.58
C LEU A 144 18.85 12.61 4.55
N PHE A 145 18.25 11.69 5.32
CA PHE A 145 19.01 10.99 6.35
C PHE A 145 19.39 9.58 5.93
N PHE A 146 18.43 8.78 5.47
CA PHE A 146 18.72 7.39 5.11
C PHE A 146 19.40 7.25 3.74
N ALA A 147 18.76 7.75 2.68
CA ALA A 147 19.27 7.57 1.32
C ALA A 147 20.61 8.26 1.09
N SER A 148 20.80 9.47 1.60
CA SER A 148 22.08 10.18 1.50
C SER A 148 23.21 9.44 2.23
N ASN A 149 22.97 9.00 3.48
CA ASN A 149 23.95 8.24 4.25
C ASN A 149 24.30 6.90 3.60
N PHE A 150 23.29 6.18 3.10
CA PHE A 150 23.49 4.94 2.35
C PHE A 150 24.28 5.17 1.06
N ALA A 151 23.89 6.15 0.24
CA ALA A 151 24.56 6.45 -1.03
C ALA A 151 26.02 6.86 -0.83
N MET A 152 26.30 7.69 0.18
CA MET A 152 27.66 8.09 0.52
C MET A 152 28.46 6.91 1.04
N THR A 153 27.89 6.02 1.85
CA THR A 153 28.57 4.80 2.33
C THR A 153 28.94 3.90 1.15
N VAL A 154 28.01 3.66 0.22
CA VAL A 154 28.27 2.85 -0.97
C VAL A 154 29.29 3.53 -1.91
N SER A 155 29.31 4.85 -1.99
CA SER A 155 30.29 5.60 -2.78
C SER A 155 31.71 5.51 -2.17
N HIS A 156 31.83 5.42 -0.84
CA HIS A 156 33.10 5.27 -0.13
C HIS A 156 33.50 3.82 0.15
N ARG A 157 32.84 2.86 -0.52
CA ARG A 157 33.15 1.45 -0.35
C ARG A 157 34.61 1.15 -0.75
N ARG A 158 35.24 0.21 -0.01
CA ARG A 158 36.57 -0.28 -0.27
C ARG A 158 36.62 -1.49 -1.24
N VAL A 159 35.44 -1.94 -1.71
CA VAL A 159 35.28 -3.06 -2.63
C VAL A 159 34.90 -2.54 -4.01
N ARG A 160 35.63 -2.95 -5.05
CA ARG A 160 35.39 -2.47 -6.41
C ARG A 160 34.02 -2.93 -6.97
N ARG A 161 33.72 -4.24 -6.84
CA ARG A 161 32.48 -4.82 -7.31
C ARG A 161 31.47 -4.87 -6.18
N MET A 162 30.26 -4.44 -6.47
CA MET A 162 29.15 -4.54 -5.53
C MET A 162 28.56 -5.93 -5.55
N TYR A 163 28.32 -6.50 -4.37
CA TYR A 163 27.59 -7.73 -4.23
C TYR A 163 26.10 -7.52 -4.54
N GLY A 164 25.39 -8.55 -5.04
CA GLY A 164 24.01 -8.46 -5.49
C GLY A 164 23.05 -7.79 -4.52
N SER A 165 23.17 -8.04 -3.21
CA SER A 165 22.35 -7.37 -2.20
C SER A 165 22.37 -5.84 -2.29
N LEU A 166 23.54 -5.24 -2.60
CA LEU A 166 23.65 -3.79 -2.75
C LEU A 166 22.85 -3.25 -3.94
N TRP A 167 22.68 -4.03 -5.02
CA TRP A 167 21.83 -3.61 -6.15
C TRP A 167 20.38 -3.49 -5.73
N PHE A 168 19.88 -4.51 -5.01
CA PHE A 168 18.53 -4.49 -4.46
C PHE A 168 18.32 -3.33 -3.48
N TYR A 169 19.32 -3.03 -2.64
CA TYR A 169 19.22 -1.90 -1.71
C TYR A 169 19.24 -0.56 -2.44
N ILE A 170 20.07 -0.39 -3.47
CA ILE A 170 20.08 0.83 -4.30
C ILE A 170 18.71 1.01 -4.96
N ALA A 171 18.14 -0.06 -5.55
CA ALA A 171 16.83 -0.01 -6.15
C ALA A 171 15.74 0.34 -5.14
N SER A 172 15.79 -0.27 -3.94
CA SER A 172 14.88 0.03 -2.84
C SER A 172 14.97 1.51 -2.41
N VAL A 173 16.18 2.00 -2.17
CA VAL A 173 16.41 3.36 -1.66
C VAL A 173 15.98 4.42 -2.68
N VAL A 174 16.34 4.26 -3.94
CA VAL A 174 16.01 5.20 -5.01
C VAL A 174 14.52 5.11 -5.37
N GLY A 175 14.01 3.89 -5.56
CA GLY A 175 12.62 3.66 -5.93
C GLY A 175 11.65 4.16 -4.86
N MET A 176 11.88 3.84 -3.58
CA MET A 176 11.03 4.34 -2.50
C MET A 176 11.13 5.85 -2.32
N GLY A 177 12.33 6.43 -2.50
CA GLY A 177 12.52 7.88 -2.45
C GLY A 177 11.68 8.62 -3.48
N LEU A 178 11.62 8.10 -4.72
CA LEU A 178 10.76 8.65 -5.78
C LEU A 178 9.28 8.35 -5.52
N ASN A 179 8.97 7.14 -5.04
CA ASN A 179 7.59 6.76 -4.72
C ASN A 179 6.98 7.66 -3.63
N ASN A 180 7.75 8.04 -2.63
CA ASN A 180 7.30 8.94 -1.58
C ASN A 180 6.90 10.33 -2.10
N LEU A 181 7.41 10.76 -3.27
CA LEU A 181 6.96 12.01 -3.87
C LEU A 181 5.48 11.97 -4.27
N CYS A 182 4.93 10.77 -4.52
CA CYS A 182 3.50 10.61 -4.83
C CYS A 182 2.60 10.95 -3.63
N THR A 183 3.08 10.78 -2.39
CA THR A 183 2.30 11.16 -1.20
C THR A 183 2.16 12.67 -1.06
N LEU A 184 3.02 13.43 -1.75
CA LEU A 184 3.01 14.90 -1.76
C LEU A 184 2.04 15.49 -2.80
N PHE A 185 1.31 14.65 -3.56
CA PHE A 185 0.21 15.11 -4.41
C PHE A 185 -1.02 15.41 -3.57
N VAL A 186 -0.84 16.29 -2.59
CA VAL A 186 -1.87 16.75 -1.67
C VAL A 186 -1.93 18.29 -1.65
N PHE A 187 -3.13 18.78 -1.42
CA PHE A 187 -3.42 20.19 -1.16
C PHE A 187 -3.67 20.34 0.33
N PRO A 188 -2.74 20.97 1.12
CA PRO A 188 -2.96 21.21 2.54
C PRO A 188 -4.12 22.18 2.74
N THR A 189 -5.17 21.73 3.43
CA THR A 189 -6.33 22.55 3.82
C THR A 189 -6.23 23.04 5.26
N GLY A 190 -5.27 22.50 6.00
CA GLY A 190 -4.94 22.89 7.37
C GLY A 190 -3.70 22.13 7.84
N LEU A 191 -3.29 22.39 9.08
CA LEU A 191 -2.08 21.73 9.64
C LEU A 191 -2.19 20.19 9.65
N TRP A 192 -3.39 19.68 9.87
CA TRP A 192 -3.65 18.23 9.99
C TRP A 192 -4.61 17.71 8.93
N LYS A 193 -5.03 18.56 8.01
CA LYS A 193 -5.99 18.23 6.96
C LYS A 193 -5.38 18.48 5.59
N SER A 194 -5.70 17.65 4.64
CA SER A 194 -5.33 17.81 3.25
C SER A 194 -6.29 17.03 2.36
N ASP A 195 -6.44 17.52 1.15
CA ASP A 195 -7.16 16.83 0.09
C ASP A 195 -6.20 16.40 -1.01
N SER A 196 -6.64 15.51 -1.88
CA SER A 196 -5.86 15.13 -3.06
C SER A 196 -5.85 16.26 -4.10
N LEU A 197 -4.70 16.46 -4.77
CA LEU A 197 -4.63 17.27 -5.99
C LEU A 197 -5.28 16.59 -7.20
N ALA A 198 -5.43 15.27 -7.13
CA ALA A 198 -6.07 14.46 -8.15
C ALA A 198 -7.51 14.11 -7.73
N THR A 199 -8.38 13.84 -8.70
CA THR A 199 -9.79 13.52 -8.48
C THR A 199 -10.11 12.09 -8.93
N GLY A 200 -11.05 11.45 -8.26
CA GLY A 200 -11.64 10.18 -8.67
C GLY A 200 -10.66 9.14 -9.18
N MET A 201 -10.76 8.78 -10.45
CA MET A 201 -9.93 7.77 -11.10
C MET A 201 -8.42 8.09 -11.05
N GLN A 202 -8.06 9.36 -11.20
CA GLN A 202 -6.65 9.79 -11.18
C GLN A 202 -6.05 9.59 -9.79
N ASP A 203 -6.78 9.98 -8.75
CA ASP A 203 -6.34 9.78 -7.37
C ASP A 203 -6.32 8.29 -6.99
N ALA A 204 -7.33 7.52 -7.39
CA ALA A 204 -7.36 6.08 -7.15
C ALA A 204 -6.12 5.38 -7.76
N LEU A 205 -5.72 5.77 -8.98
CA LEU A 205 -4.50 5.22 -9.58
C LEU A 205 -3.24 5.68 -8.83
N LEU A 206 -3.15 6.94 -8.40
CA LEU A 206 -2.02 7.40 -7.58
C LEU A 206 -1.91 6.64 -6.26
N GLN A 207 -3.03 6.36 -5.58
CA GLN A 207 -3.05 5.58 -4.35
C GLN A 207 -2.53 4.15 -4.57
N VAL A 208 -3.04 3.43 -5.57
CA VAL A 208 -2.57 2.05 -5.83
C VAL A 208 -1.16 2.03 -6.39
N TRP A 209 -0.75 3.04 -7.15
CA TRP A 209 0.62 3.18 -7.63
C TRP A 209 1.60 3.37 -6.48
N TYR A 210 1.26 4.25 -5.53
CA TYR A 210 2.03 4.43 -4.31
C TYR A 210 2.09 3.14 -3.47
N SER A 211 0.94 2.54 -3.17
CA SER A 211 0.86 1.38 -2.28
C SER A 211 1.57 0.16 -2.85
N HIS A 212 1.41 -0.12 -4.15
CA HIS A 212 2.13 -1.19 -4.84
C HIS A 212 3.64 -0.98 -4.81
N ASN A 213 4.10 0.22 -5.17
CA ASN A 213 5.53 0.52 -5.21
C ASN A 213 6.15 0.62 -3.81
N ALA A 214 5.39 0.98 -2.78
CA ALA A 214 5.84 0.89 -1.39
C ALA A 214 6.10 -0.57 -1.00
N ILE A 215 5.22 -1.50 -1.35
CA ILE A 215 5.44 -2.94 -1.13
C ILE A 215 6.65 -3.43 -1.94
N LEU A 216 6.79 -3.02 -3.19
CA LEU A 216 7.92 -3.40 -4.04
C LEU A 216 9.26 -2.92 -3.47
N PHE A 217 9.38 -1.63 -3.14
CA PHE A 217 10.65 -1.01 -2.76
C PHE A 217 10.97 -1.06 -1.26
N LEU A 218 9.96 -1.17 -0.38
CA LEU A 218 10.21 -1.28 1.06
C LEU A 218 10.12 -2.72 1.58
N LEU A 219 9.47 -3.64 0.86
CA LEU A 219 9.37 -5.05 1.29
C LEU A 219 10.08 -6.00 0.33
N ILE A 220 9.64 -6.14 -0.92
CA ILE A 220 10.10 -7.20 -1.84
C ILE A 220 11.58 -7.03 -2.20
N MET A 221 11.96 -5.86 -2.68
CA MET A 221 13.36 -5.57 -3.09
C MET A 221 14.35 -5.74 -1.92
N PRO A 222 14.14 -5.09 -0.76
CA PRO A 222 15.09 -5.25 0.34
C PRO A 222 15.02 -6.65 0.95
N ALA A 223 13.86 -7.33 1.00
CA ALA A 223 13.76 -8.69 1.49
C ALA A 223 14.61 -9.65 0.66
N LEU A 224 14.55 -9.58 -0.68
CA LEU A 224 15.42 -10.34 -1.55
C LEU A 224 16.90 -9.97 -1.35
N GLY A 225 17.21 -8.68 -1.29
CA GLY A 225 18.56 -8.21 -1.03
C GLY A 225 19.14 -8.73 0.30
N LEU A 226 18.34 -8.70 1.36
CA LEU A 226 18.70 -9.27 2.68
C LEU A 226 18.82 -10.78 2.62
N ALA A 227 17.90 -11.47 1.96
CA ALA A 227 17.96 -12.92 1.79
C ALA A 227 19.25 -13.34 1.04
N TYR A 228 19.60 -12.61 -0.03
CA TYR A 228 20.86 -12.83 -0.76
C TYR A 228 22.11 -12.58 0.07
N TYR A 229 22.04 -11.77 1.12
CA TYR A 229 23.15 -11.61 2.08
C TYR A 229 23.12 -12.68 3.17
N PHE A 230 21.98 -12.84 3.86
CA PHE A 230 21.93 -13.64 5.08
C PHE A 230 21.87 -15.15 4.81
N VAL A 231 21.17 -15.61 3.78
CA VAL A 231 21.06 -17.05 3.47
C VAL A 231 22.44 -17.67 3.17
N PRO A 232 23.26 -17.12 2.25
CA PRO A 232 24.62 -17.62 2.05
C PRO A 232 25.50 -17.59 3.31
N LYS A 233 25.36 -16.53 4.14
CA LYS A 233 26.11 -16.39 5.39
C LYS A 233 25.70 -17.43 6.44
N VAL A 234 24.40 -17.70 6.56
CA VAL A 234 23.87 -18.71 7.49
C VAL A 234 24.27 -20.12 7.07
N LEU A 235 24.27 -20.38 5.77
CA LEU A 235 24.57 -21.67 5.19
C LEU A 235 26.08 -21.91 5.00
N ASN A 236 26.88 -20.86 5.10
CA ASN A 236 28.30 -20.86 4.75
C ASN A 236 28.53 -21.41 3.32
N ARG A 237 27.72 -20.98 2.37
CA ARG A 237 27.74 -21.41 0.97
C ARG A 237 27.51 -20.22 0.04
N PRO A 238 28.06 -20.24 -1.20
CA PRO A 238 27.72 -19.25 -2.21
C PRO A 238 26.26 -19.42 -2.66
N ILE A 239 25.70 -18.36 -3.23
CA ILE A 239 24.37 -18.42 -3.87
C ILE A 239 24.40 -19.41 -5.04
N HIS A 240 23.32 -20.16 -5.24
CA HIS A 240 23.26 -21.23 -6.23
C HIS A 240 23.57 -20.74 -7.66
N SER A 241 22.97 -19.61 -8.08
CA SER A 241 23.16 -19.07 -9.43
C SER A 241 23.27 -17.56 -9.42
N TYR A 242 24.46 -17.07 -9.70
CA TYR A 242 24.70 -15.64 -9.88
C TYR A 242 23.94 -15.08 -11.10
N LYS A 243 23.81 -15.88 -12.18
CA LYS A 243 23.06 -15.49 -13.37
C LYS A 243 21.60 -15.22 -13.04
N LEU A 244 20.98 -16.14 -12.30
CA LEU A 244 19.58 -16.00 -11.91
C LEU A 244 19.37 -14.79 -11.01
N THR A 245 20.35 -14.43 -10.15
CA THR A 245 20.30 -13.18 -9.38
C THR A 245 20.26 -11.96 -10.30
N ILE A 246 21.11 -11.93 -11.34
CA ILE A 246 21.13 -10.82 -12.32
C ILE A 246 19.79 -10.72 -13.05
N VAL A 247 19.29 -11.83 -13.60
CA VAL A 247 18.02 -11.86 -14.34
C VAL A 247 16.88 -11.41 -13.44
N SER A 248 16.75 -12.00 -12.25
CA SER A 248 15.72 -11.65 -11.28
C SER A 248 15.77 -10.17 -10.89
N PHE A 249 16.95 -9.63 -10.61
CA PHE A 249 17.12 -8.22 -10.26
C PHE A 249 16.68 -7.29 -11.38
N TRP A 250 17.17 -7.50 -12.61
CA TRP A 250 16.85 -6.61 -13.71
C TRP A 250 15.39 -6.73 -14.14
N THR A 251 14.85 -7.95 -14.20
CA THR A 251 13.43 -8.12 -14.49
C THR A 251 12.57 -7.44 -13.45
N LEU A 252 12.86 -7.67 -12.16
CA LEU A 252 12.11 -7.04 -11.08
C LEU A 252 12.18 -5.50 -11.14
N THR A 253 13.37 -4.96 -11.40
CA THR A 253 13.58 -3.51 -11.50
C THR A 253 12.86 -2.90 -12.70
N LEU A 254 12.94 -3.55 -13.87
CA LEU A 254 12.40 -3.01 -15.12
C LEU A 254 10.89 -3.14 -15.24
N VAL A 255 10.29 -4.20 -14.67
CA VAL A 255 8.86 -4.47 -14.84
C VAL A 255 8.01 -4.25 -13.60
N GLY A 256 8.62 -4.28 -12.40
CA GLY A 256 7.85 -4.26 -11.15
C GLY A 256 7.02 -3.00 -10.97
N VAL A 257 7.56 -1.86 -11.36
CA VAL A 257 6.91 -0.55 -11.19
C VAL A 257 5.62 -0.43 -12.00
N TRP A 258 5.57 -1.06 -13.17
CA TRP A 258 4.45 -0.99 -14.12
C TRP A 258 3.23 -1.84 -13.73
N SER A 259 3.31 -2.61 -12.66
CA SER A 259 2.27 -3.58 -12.34
C SER A 259 1.17 -3.03 -11.43
N ALA A 260 1.28 -1.80 -10.96
CA ALA A 260 0.31 -1.19 -10.05
C ALA A 260 -1.13 -1.14 -10.59
N PRO A 261 -1.39 -0.76 -11.85
CA PRO A 261 -2.77 -0.62 -12.35
C PRO A 261 -3.59 -1.90 -12.36
N ARG A 262 -2.96 -3.10 -12.26
CA ARG A 262 -3.70 -4.36 -12.14
C ARG A 262 -4.58 -4.44 -10.87
N LEU A 263 -4.28 -3.64 -9.86
CA LEU A 263 -5.07 -3.56 -8.63
C LEU A 263 -6.45 -2.92 -8.86
N LEU A 264 -6.66 -2.28 -10.00
CA LEU A 264 -7.90 -1.61 -10.39
C LEU A 264 -8.59 -2.28 -11.59
N HIS A 265 -8.48 -3.61 -11.71
CA HIS A 265 -9.21 -4.36 -12.73
C HIS A 265 -10.72 -4.20 -12.55
N TYR A 266 -11.43 -4.00 -13.66
CA TYR A 266 -12.88 -3.82 -13.68
C TYR A 266 -13.39 -2.63 -12.86
N THR A 267 -12.56 -1.66 -12.54
CA THR A 267 -12.98 -0.39 -11.94
C THR A 267 -13.21 0.66 -13.02
N ALA A 268 -13.47 1.88 -12.61
CA ALA A 268 -13.60 3.02 -13.51
C ALA A 268 -12.27 3.45 -14.19
N LEU A 269 -11.17 2.70 -14.00
CA LEU A 269 -9.89 2.95 -14.67
C LEU A 269 -9.94 2.50 -16.13
N SER A 270 -9.29 3.28 -17.02
CA SER A 270 -9.16 2.95 -18.44
C SER A 270 -8.58 1.54 -18.65
N GLU A 271 -9.23 0.75 -19.49
CA GLU A 271 -8.97 -0.68 -19.68
C GLU A 271 -7.54 -0.99 -20.16
N TRP A 272 -6.96 -0.12 -21.00
CA TRP A 272 -5.59 -0.31 -21.49
C TRP A 272 -4.54 -0.23 -20.37
N VAL A 273 -4.73 0.68 -19.40
CA VAL A 273 -3.82 0.86 -18.26
C VAL A 273 -3.85 -0.39 -17.37
N SER A 274 -5.05 -0.89 -17.07
CA SER A 274 -5.20 -2.09 -16.24
C SER A 274 -4.68 -3.35 -16.93
N SER A 275 -4.82 -3.45 -18.28
CA SER A 275 -4.26 -4.55 -19.06
C SER A 275 -2.74 -4.53 -19.11
N LEU A 276 -2.13 -3.35 -19.21
CA LEU A 276 -0.69 -3.16 -19.08
C LEU A 276 -0.21 -3.65 -17.71
N GLY A 277 -0.90 -3.22 -16.64
CA GLY A 277 -0.64 -3.69 -15.28
C GLY A 277 -0.73 -5.21 -15.12
N MET A 278 -1.68 -5.88 -15.81
CA MET A 278 -1.78 -7.34 -15.82
C MET A 278 -0.51 -8.00 -16.37
N LEU A 279 -0.07 -7.58 -17.55
CA LEU A 279 1.13 -8.14 -18.19
C LEU A 279 2.35 -8.00 -17.27
N PHE A 280 2.58 -6.80 -16.76
CA PHE A 280 3.73 -6.53 -15.91
C PHE A 280 3.60 -7.18 -14.53
N GLY A 281 2.40 -7.37 -14.00
CA GLY A 281 2.16 -8.11 -12.76
C GLY A 281 2.53 -9.59 -12.87
N ILE A 282 2.20 -10.24 -13.98
CA ILE A 282 2.64 -11.62 -14.26
C ILE A 282 4.17 -11.70 -14.32
N LEU A 283 4.81 -10.78 -15.05
CA LEU A 283 6.27 -10.73 -15.16
C LEU A 283 6.95 -10.43 -13.82
N LEU A 284 6.34 -9.57 -12.99
CA LEU A 284 6.80 -9.30 -11.62
C LEU A 284 6.83 -10.57 -10.77
N GLY A 285 5.73 -11.32 -10.74
CA GLY A 285 5.65 -12.58 -10.00
C GLY A 285 6.69 -13.60 -10.48
N VAL A 286 6.90 -13.73 -11.80
CA VAL A 286 7.95 -14.58 -12.39
C VAL A 286 9.35 -14.14 -11.94
N ALA A 287 9.61 -12.82 -11.90
CA ALA A 287 10.90 -12.29 -11.44
C ALA A 287 11.18 -12.61 -9.96
N VAL A 288 10.16 -12.45 -9.10
CA VAL A 288 10.27 -12.81 -7.67
C VAL A 288 10.49 -14.32 -7.52
N LEU A 289 9.74 -15.15 -8.25
CA LEU A 289 9.92 -16.61 -8.25
C LEU A 289 11.34 -17.01 -8.68
N GLY A 290 11.92 -16.35 -9.67
CA GLY A 290 13.30 -16.58 -10.06
C GLY A 290 14.28 -16.36 -8.89
N GLY A 291 14.09 -15.29 -8.13
CA GLY A 291 14.86 -15.00 -6.92
C GLY A 291 14.65 -16.05 -5.82
N VAL A 292 13.40 -16.43 -5.60
CA VAL A 292 13.03 -17.45 -4.61
C VAL A 292 13.61 -18.81 -4.95
N ILE A 293 13.50 -19.26 -6.20
CA ILE A 293 14.07 -20.54 -6.66
C ILE A 293 15.58 -20.55 -6.44
N ASN A 294 16.26 -19.47 -6.75
CA ASN A 294 17.70 -19.34 -6.52
C ASN A 294 18.08 -19.51 -5.04
N LEU A 295 17.31 -18.87 -4.15
CA LEU A 295 17.50 -18.99 -2.70
C LEU A 295 17.17 -20.38 -2.19
N LEU A 296 16.07 -21.00 -2.63
CA LEU A 296 15.68 -22.36 -2.25
C LEU A 296 16.71 -23.41 -2.71
N MET A 297 17.25 -23.23 -3.92
CA MET A 297 18.33 -24.07 -4.43
C MET A 297 19.63 -23.89 -3.63
N THR A 298 19.85 -22.72 -3.03
CA THR A 298 20.97 -22.49 -2.10
C THR A 298 20.80 -23.30 -0.80
N PHE A 299 19.56 -23.53 -0.34
CA PHE A 299 19.26 -24.42 0.80
C PHE A 299 19.37 -25.90 0.47
N ARG A 300 19.40 -26.28 -0.82
CA ARG A 300 19.38 -27.70 -1.23
C ARG A 300 20.57 -28.47 -0.63
N GLY A 301 20.29 -29.66 -0.11
CA GLY A 301 21.30 -30.53 0.52
C GLY A 301 21.77 -30.06 1.89
N THR A 302 21.05 -29.11 2.52
CA THR A 302 21.29 -28.70 3.90
C THR A 302 20.18 -29.25 4.78
N GLU A 303 20.56 -29.99 5.83
CA GLU A 303 19.61 -30.46 6.85
C GLU A 303 19.23 -29.32 7.79
N VAL A 304 18.32 -28.45 7.34
CA VAL A 304 17.89 -27.23 8.08
C VAL A 304 17.32 -27.59 9.46
N GLU A 305 16.62 -28.72 9.55
CA GLU A 305 15.95 -29.15 10.78
C GLU A 305 16.94 -29.67 11.84
N LYS A 306 18.05 -30.24 11.41
CA LYS A 306 19.12 -30.73 12.27
C LYS A 306 20.18 -29.65 12.56
N SER A 307 20.09 -28.47 11.91
CA SER A 307 21.05 -27.41 12.11
C SER A 307 20.95 -26.82 13.50
N SER A 308 22.09 -26.61 14.12
CA SER A 308 22.22 -25.86 15.38
C SER A 308 21.94 -24.36 15.22
N ASN A 309 21.87 -23.86 13.98
CA ASN A 309 21.62 -22.44 13.72
C ASN A 309 20.11 -22.13 13.69
N PRO A 310 19.59 -21.46 14.72
CA PRO A 310 18.16 -21.25 14.87
C PRO A 310 17.54 -20.34 13.81
N SER A 311 18.32 -19.45 13.17
CA SER A 311 17.82 -18.52 12.15
C SER A 311 17.46 -19.20 10.84
N MET A 312 18.05 -20.38 10.58
CA MET A 312 17.93 -21.08 9.30
C MET A 312 16.49 -21.48 8.96
N ARG A 313 15.73 -21.93 9.96
CA ARG A 313 14.32 -22.31 9.79
C ARG A 313 13.46 -21.12 9.38
N PHE A 314 13.59 -19.99 10.08
CA PHE A 314 12.84 -18.77 9.78
C PHE A 314 13.16 -18.22 8.38
N LEU A 315 14.46 -18.18 8.00
CA LEU A 315 14.87 -17.74 6.68
C LEU A 315 14.32 -18.63 5.57
N LYS A 316 14.40 -19.96 5.73
CA LYS A 316 13.84 -20.91 4.76
C LYS A 316 12.34 -20.74 4.60
N TRP A 317 11.60 -20.62 5.71
CA TRP A 317 10.15 -20.40 5.69
C TRP A 317 9.79 -19.06 5.08
N GLY A 318 10.47 -17.98 5.44
CA GLY A 318 10.23 -16.67 4.84
C GLY A 318 10.44 -16.67 3.32
N VAL A 319 11.49 -17.33 2.83
CA VAL A 319 11.73 -17.51 1.38
C VAL A 319 10.67 -18.39 0.74
N LEU A 320 10.24 -19.49 1.39
CA LEU A 320 9.18 -20.35 0.87
C LEU A 320 7.85 -19.59 0.74
N LEU A 321 7.46 -18.85 1.78
CA LEU A 321 6.23 -18.07 1.78
C LEU A 321 6.29 -16.93 0.77
N LEU A 322 7.47 -16.33 0.52
CA LEU A 322 7.66 -15.38 -0.57
C LEU A 322 7.42 -16.03 -1.94
N GLY A 323 7.74 -17.32 -2.09
CA GLY A 323 7.41 -18.08 -3.29
C GLY A 323 5.91 -18.28 -3.46
N VAL A 324 5.18 -18.60 -2.40
CA VAL A 324 3.71 -18.70 -2.40
C VAL A 324 3.11 -17.34 -2.77
N TYR A 325 3.56 -16.27 -2.12
CA TYR A 325 3.15 -14.90 -2.41
C TYR A 325 3.34 -14.54 -3.89
N ALA A 326 4.48 -14.89 -4.47
CA ALA A 326 4.77 -14.62 -5.88
C ALA A 326 3.89 -15.44 -6.84
N CYS A 327 3.55 -16.70 -6.50
CA CYS A 327 2.60 -17.50 -7.27
C CYS A 327 1.20 -16.87 -7.25
N GLU A 328 0.75 -16.40 -6.09
CA GLU A 328 -0.52 -15.69 -5.97
C GLU A 328 -0.50 -14.37 -6.74
N GLU A 329 0.60 -13.63 -6.69
CA GLU A 329 0.77 -12.38 -7.41
C GLU A 329 0.56 -12.56 -8.93
N ILE A 330 1.08 -13.68 -9.48
CA ILE A 330 0.82 -14.05 -10.87
C ILE A 330 -0.68 -14.32 -11.09
N ALA A 331 -1.30 -15.10 -10.22
CA ALA A 331 -2.72 -15.44 -10.33
C ALA A 331 -3.62 -14.19 -10.19
N LEU A 332 -3.36 -13.36 -9.18
CA LEU A 332 -4.11 -12.12 -8.92
C LEU A 332 -3.86 -11.03 -9.97
N SER A 333 -2.83 -11.16 -10.80
CA SER A 333 -2.64 -10.27 -11.93
C SER A 333 -3.61 -10.57 -13.08
N VAL A 334 -4.11 -11.82 -13.17
CA VAL A 334 -5.03 -12.24 -14.23
C VAL A 334 -6.44 -11.71 -13.94
N LYS A 335 -7.00 -10.94 -14.88
CA LYS A 335 -8.30 -10.25 -14.73
C LYS A 335 -9.43 -11.17 -14.28
N SER A 336 -9.59 -12.35 -14.92
CA SER A 336 -10.67 -13.30 -14.59
C SER A 336 -10.56 -13.87 -13.17
N ILE A 337 -9.35 -14.14 -12.69
CA ILE A 337 -9.12 -14.61 -11.31
C ILE A 337 -9.38 -13.47 -10.33
N ARG A 338 -8.83 -12.28 -10.63
CA ARG A 338 -9.01 -11.09 -9.80
C ARG A 338 -10.48 -10.71 -9.65
N ALA A 339 -11.26 -10.77 -10.74
CA ALA A 339 -12.70 -10.52 -10.72
C ALA A 339 -13.44 -11.34 -9.66
N GLN A 340 -13.01 -12.58 -9.44
CA GLN A 340 -13.65 -13.50 -8.50
C GLN A 340 -13.32 -13.21 -7.03
N VAL A 341 -12.07 -12.83 -6.75
CA VAL A 341 -11.58 -12.75 -5.36
C VAL A 341 -11.37 -11.33 -4.84
N ASP A 342 -11.48 -10.33 -5.72
CA ASP A 342 -11.30 -8.93 -5.32
C ASP A 342 -12.36 -8.52 -4.29
N TYR A 343 -11.96 -7.65 -3.37
CA TYR A 343 -12.73 -7.19 -2.23
C TYR A 343 -13.09 -8.26 -1.17
N SER A 344 -12.74 -9.54 -1.40
CA SER A 344 -12.97 -10.64 -0.46
C SER A 344 -11.87 -10.77 0.60
N GLU A 345 -12.07 -11.67 1.57
CA GLU A 345 -11.06 -12.03 2.56
C GLU A 345 -9.78 -12.64 1.96
N TRP A 346 -9.80 -13.07 0.69
CA TRP A 346 -8.61 -13.52 -0.02
C TRP A 346 -7.54 -12.43 -0.10
N ILE A 347 -7.94 -11.22 -0.45
CA ILE A 347 -7.00 -10.08 -0.57
C ILE A 347 -6.39 -9.73 0.79
N THR A 348 -7.18 -9.81 1.86
CA THR A 348 -6.68 -9.64 3.23
C THR A 348 -5.65 -10.71 3.60
N ALA A 349 -5.92 -11.98 3.27
CA ALA A 349 -5.01 -13.10 3.53
C ALA A 349 -3.70 -12.96 2.73
N HIS A 350 -3.78 -12.55 1.46
CA HIS A 350 -2.61 -12.25 0.64
C HIS A 350 -1.72 -11.18 1.25
N PHE A 351 -2.30 -10.10 1.74
CA PHE A 351 -1.57 -9.03 2.41
C PHE A 351 -0.93 -9.51 3.74
N GLN A 352 -1.66 -10.30 4.54
CA GLN A 352 -1.13 -10.92 5.76
C GLN A 352 0.02 -11.89 5.47
N LEU A 353 -0.06 -12.69 4.39
CA LEU A 353 1.03 -13.55 3.94
C LEU A 353 2.29 -12.73 3.63
N GLY A 354 2.15 -11.61 2.92
CA GLY A 354 3.27 -10.72 2.62
C GLY A 354 3.93 -10.14 3.88
N LEU A 355 3.14 -9.58 4.79
CA LEU A 355 3.67 -8.91 5.98
C LEU A 355 4.15 -9.88 7.06
N MET A 356 3.29 -10.79 7.52
CA MET A 356 3.61 -11.70 8.62
C MET A 356 4.47 -12.88 8.16
N GLY A 357 4.10 -13.46 7.00
CA GLY A 357 4.75 -14.65 6.47
C GLY A 357 6.09 -14.33 5.82
N CYS A 358 6.11 -13.45 4.82
CA CYS A 358 7.35 -13.16 4.09
C CYS A 358 8.24 -12.21 4.89
N GLY A 359 7.78 -10.98 5.13
CA GLY A 359 8.56 -9.95 5.81
C GLY A 359 8.90 -10.32 7.25
N GLY A 360 7.89 -10.70 8.04
CA GLY A 360 8.06 -11.02 9.45
C GLY A 360 9.00 -12.20 9.70
N MET A 361 8.78 -13.33 9.03
CA MET A 361 9.65 -14.51 9.21
C MET A 361 11.09 -14.24 8.78
N LEU A 362 11.28 -13.47 7.71
CA LEU A 362 12.61 -13.11 7.23
C LEU A 362 13.35 -12.21 8.23
N VAL A 363 12.69 -11.17 8.72
CA VAL A 363 13.22 -10.25 9.72
C VAL A 363 13.54 -10.96 11.02
N ILE A 364 12.67 -11.84 11.50
CA ILE A 364 12.90 -12.67 12.70
C ILE A 364 14.14 -13.57 12.50
N GLY A 365 14.24 -14.22 11.34
CA GLY A 365 15.41 -15.07 11.02
C GLY A 365 16.71 -14.29 11.00
N ILE A 366 16.70 -13.08 10.42
CA ILE A 366 17.84 -12.15 10.40
C ILE A 366 18.20 -11.72 11.83
N ALA A 367 17.19 -11.39 12.65
CA ALA A 367 17.39 -11.00 14.04
C ALA A 367 18.08 -12.09 14.85
N TYR A 368 17.62 -13.33 14.78
CA TYR A 368 18.27 -14.46 15.46
C TYR A 368 19.72 -14.71 15.00
N TRP A 369 20.03 -14.40 13.75
CA TRP A 369 21.39 -14.50 13.26
C TRP A 369 22.28 -13.35 13.75
N MET A 370 21.73 -12.13 13.85
CA MET A 370 22.47 -10.94 14.26
C MET A 370 22.72 -10.87 15.77
N ILE A 371 21.77 -11.31 16.61
CA ILE A 371 21.85 -11.22 18.07
C ILE A 371 23.19 -11.74 18.62
N PRO A 372 23.64 -12.98 18.32
CA PRO A 372 24.89 -13.48 18.85
C PRO A 372 26.13 -12.65 18.45
N LYS A 373 26.08 -12.11 17.23
CA LYS A 373 27.20 -11.36 16.66
C LYS A 373 27.29 -9.92 17.18
N LEU A 374 26.13 -9.30 17.42
CA LEU A 374 26.06 -7.93 17.91
C LEU A 374 26.32 -7.81 19.41
N PHE A 375 26.00 -8.86 20.18
CA PHE A 375 26.15 -8.85 21.64
C PHE A 375 27.25 -9.76 22.17
N GLU A 376 28.02 -10.41 21.29
CA GLU A 376 29.09 -11.35 21.64
C GLU A 376 28.63 -12.37 22.70
N THR A 377 27.45 -12.94 22.45
CA THR A 377 26.83 -13.90 23.38
C THR A 377 26.11 -14.98 22.60
N GLY A 378 25.90 -16.13 23.20
CA GLY A 378 25.01 -17.14 22.66
C GLY A 378 23.55 -16.74 22.79
N ILE A 379 22.67 -17.35 22.00
CA ILE A 379 21.22 -17.25 22.22
C ILE A 379 20.90 -17.96 23.52
N ALA A 380 20.20 -17.28 24.43
CA ALA A 380 19.95 -17.76 25.80
C ALA A 380 19.25 -19.12 25.85
N SER A 381 18.31 -19.39 24.91
CA SER A 381 17.61 -20.67 24.84
C SER A 381 17.24 -21.05 23.39
N THR A 382 17.84 -22.10 22.88
CA THR A 382 17.50 -22.69 21.56
C THR A 382 16.14 -23.38 21.58
N LYS A 383 15.69 -23.89 22.73
CA LYS A 383 14.34 -24.45 22.89
C LYS A 383 13.28 -23.35 22.73
N ALA A 384 13.52 -22.15 23.30
CA ALA A 384 12.64 -21.01 23.13
C ALA A 384 12.57 -20.56 21.66
N VAL A 385 13.67 -20.64 20.90
CA VAL A 385 13.64 -20.37 19.46
C VAL A 385 12.80 -21.38 18.70
N GLY A 386 12.89 -22.66 19.06
CA GLY A 386 12.04 -23.71 18.48
C GLY A 386 10.56 -23.49 18.77
N LEU A 387 10.21 -23.13 20.01
CA LEU A 387 8.85 -22.77 20.40
C LEU A 387 8.35 -21.55 19.60
N HIS A 388 9.14 -20.48 19.54
CA HIS A 388 8.80 -19.29 18.76
C HIS A 388 8.55 -19.63 17.29
N PHE A 389 9.42 -20.45 16.69
CA PHE A 389 9.24 -20.84 15.28
C PHE A 389 7.87 -21.49 15.04
N TRP A 390 7.48 -22.46 15.86
CA TRP A 390 6.20 -23.12 15.67
C TRP A 390 5.00 -22.21 15.98
N LEU A 391 5.09 -21.38 17.01
CA LEU A 391 4.05 -20.39 17.30
C LEU A 391 3.89 -19.38 16.15
N ALA A 392 4.99 -18.89 15.59
CA ALA A 392 4.95 -17.97 14.46
C ALA A 392 4.43 -18.65 13.18
N ALA A 393 4.91 -19.87 12.87
CA ALA A 393 4.50 -20.60 11.68
C ALA A 393 3.01 -20.96 11.72
N ILE A 394 2.54 -21.52 12.84
CA ILE A 394 1.11 -21.85 13.06
C ILE A 394 0.28 -20.56 13.06
N GLY A 395 0.79 -19.49 13.69
CA GLY A 395 0.15 -18.18 13.71
C GLY A 395 -0.11 -17.65 12.30
N VAL A 396 0.92 -17.66 11.44
CA VAL A 396 0.78 -17.24 10.04
C VAL A 396 -0.24 -18.12 9.30
N LEU A 397 -0.15 -19.45 9.44
CA LEU A 397 -1.08 -20.37 8.75
C LEU A 397 -2.52 -20.16 9.18
N LEU A 398 -2.78 -19.97 10.50
CA LEU A 398 -4.13 -19.71 11.02
C LEU A 398 -4.65 -18.32 10.67
N CYS A 399 -3.81 -17.34 10.41
CA CYS A 399 -4.24 -16.05 9.88
C CYS A 399 -4.58 -16.13 8.40
N VAL A 400 -3.79 -16.85 7.61
CA VAL A 400 -3.83 -16.81 6.14
C VAL A 400 -4.82 -17.83 5.55
N LEU A 401 -4.72 -19.11 5.92
CA LEU A 401 -5.52 -20.18 5.31
C LEU A 401 -7.04 -20.00 5.47
N PRO A 402 -7.55 -19.61 6.66
CA PRO A 402 -8.98 -19.34 6.80
C PRO A 402 -9.46 -18.17 5.94
N GLY A 403 -8.60 -17.15 5.74
CA GLY A 403 -8.91 -16.02 4.87
C GLY A 403 -9.02 -16.42 3.39
N TYR A 404 -8.14 -17.29 2.90
CA TYR A 404 -8.25 -17.84 1.55
C TYR A 404 -9.52 -18.69 1.37
N ALA A 405 -9.80 -19.55 2.34
CA ALA A 405 -11.03 -20.35 2.32
C ALA A 405 -12.28 -19.45 2.33
N ALA A 406 -12.26 -18.40 3.14
CA ALA A 406 -13.34 -17.42 3.19
C ALA A 406 -13.51 -16.67 1.87
N GLY A 407 -12.42 -16.21 1.28
CA GLY A 407 -12.46 -15.50 0.00
C GLY A 407 -13.00 -16.38 -1.13
N PHE A 408 -12.65 -17.65 -1.14
CA PHE A 408 -13.19 -18.63 -2.09
C PHE A 408 -14.72 -18.82 -1.91
N VAL A 409 -15.17 -18.96 -0.67
CA VAL A 409 -16.62 -19.06 -0.36
C VAL A 409 -17.36 -17.78 -0.73
N GLN A 410 -16.80 -16.61 -0.39
CA GLN A 410 -17.38 -15.31 -0.76
C GLN A 410 -17.51 -15.17 -2.26
N SER A 411 -16.49 -15.54 -3.03
CA SER A 411 -16.54 -15.55 -4.48
C SER A 411 -17.71 -16.40 -5.02
N GLY A 412 -17.86 -17.61 -4.50
CA GLY A 412 -18.97 -18.51 -4.87
C GLY A 412 -20.34 -17.91 -4.54
N VAL A 413 -20.51 -17.38 -3.33
CA VAL A 413 -21.78 -16.79 -2.87
C VAL A 413 -22.12 -15.52 -3.65
N TRP A 414 -21.15 -14.64 -3.90
CA TRP A 414 -21.40 -13.38 -4.61
C TRP A 414 -21.81 -13.57 -6.07
N ASN A 415 -21.29 -14.63 -6.72
CA ASN A 415 -21.49 -14.89 -8.13
C ASN A 415 -22.56 -15.95 -8.41
N ALA A 416 -23.13 -16.60 -7.38
CA ALA A 416 -24.16 -17.63 -7.55
C ALA A 416 -25.46 -17.05 -8.08
N MET A 417 -25.91 -17.58 -9.21
CA MET A 417 -27.18 -17.25 -9.87
C MET A 417 -28.01 -18.52 -10.05
N ASP A 418 -29.31 -18.38 -10.13
CA ASP A 418 -30.22 -19.43 -10.52
C ASP A 418 -30.30 -19.53 -12.06
N ASP A 419 -31.12 -20.48 -12.57
CA ASP A 419 -31.29 -20.70 -14.01
C ASP A 419 -31.96 -19.51 -14.73
N LEU A 420 -32.59 -18.60 -13.98
CA LEU A 420 -33.18 -17.37 -14.47
C LEU A 420 -32.21 -16.18 -14.40
N GLY A 421 -30.99 -16.44 -13.91
CA GLY A 421 -29.96 -15.43 -13.72
C GLY A 421 -30.24 -14.47 -12.55
N ILE A 422 -31.04 -14.88 -11.57
CA ILE A 422 -31.31 -14.13 -10.33
C ILE A 422 -30.25 -14.54 -9.30
N LEU A 423 -29.79 -13.60 -8.49
CA LEU A 423 -28.83 -13.90 -7.42
C LEU A 423 -29.45 -14.81 -6.38
N LYS A 424 -28.76 -15.93 -6.06
CA LYS A 424 -29.22 -16.92 -5.09
C LYS A 424 -29.10 -16.47 -3.64
N TYR A 425 -28.16 -15.58 -3.34
CA TYR A 425 -27.82 -15.20 -1.98
C TYR A 425 -27.77 -13.70 -1.81
N ASP A 426 -28.26 -13.22 -0.69
CA ASP A 426 -28.07 -11.83 -0.29
C ASP A 426 -26.63 -11.57 0.20
N PHE A 427 -26.24 -10.30 0.21
CA PHE A 427 -24.90 -9.92 0.68
C PHE A 427 -24.65 -10.37 2.13
N ALA A 428 -25.64 -10.23 3.01
CA ALA A 428 -25.53 -10.60 4.44
C ALA A 428 -25.18 -12.09 4.64
N GLU A 429 -25.67 -12.97 3.77
CA GLU A 429 -25.35 -14.40 3.84
C GLU A 429 -23.87 -14.68 3.61
N SER A 430 -23.21 -13.87 2.77
CA SER A 430 -21.77 -13.98 2.50
C SER A 430 -20.88 -13.59 3.68
N THR A 431 -21.42 -12.92 4.67
CA THR A 431 -20.67 -12.44 5.85
C THR A 431 -20.95 -13.23 7.11
N SER A 432 -22.04 -14.02 7.16
CA SER A 432 -22.48 -14.76 8.34
C SER A 432 -21.43 -15.74 8.88
N PHE A 433 -20.67 -16.40 7.99
CA PHE A 433 -19.62 -17.36 8.38
C PHE A 433 -18.29 -16.68 8.75
N LEU A 434 -18.09 -15.39 8.46
CA LEU A 434 -16.82 -14.68 8.68
C LEU A 434 -16.44 -14.65 10.17
N LYS A 435 -17.39 -14.65 11.08
CA LYS A 435 -17.10 -14.72 12.53
C LYS A 435 -16.27 -15.97 12.88
N LYS A 436 -16.51 -17.12 12.24
CA LYS A 436 -15.72 -18.34 12.44
C LYS A 436 -14.30 -18.17 11.89
N VAL A 437 -14.18 -17.52 10.74
CA VAL A 437 -12.89 -17.23 10.11
C VAL A 437 -12.07 -16.29 11.01
N TRP A 438 -12.65 -15.19 11.45
CA TRP A 438 -11.97 -14.23 12.34
C TRP A 438 -11.63 -14.84 13.70
N SER A 439 -12.43 -15.81 14.20
CA SER A 439 -12.07 -16.56 15.41
C SER A 439 -10.80 -17.39 15.23
N LEU A 440 -10.62 -18.04 14.07
CA LEU A 440 -9.39 -18.77 13.76
C LEU A 440 -8.21 -17.80 13.55
N GLN A 441 -8.43 -16.67 12.87
CA GLN A 441 -7.42 -15.62 12.70
C GLN A 441 -7.01 -15.01 14.05
N MET A 442 -7.95 -14.86 15.00
CA MET A 442 -7.66 -14.43 16.36
C MET A 442 -6.71 -15.41 17.07
N VAL A 443 -6.99 -16.71 16.98
CA VAL A 443 -6.09 -17.73 17.55
C VAL A 443 -4.71 -17.68 16.88
N GLY A 444 -4.67 -17.48 15.56
CA GLY A 444 -3.44 -17.29 14.80
C GLY A 444 -2.66 -16.04 15.25
N GLY A 445 -3.33 -14.92 15.42
CA GLY A 445 -2.75 -13.66 15.91
C GLY A 445 -2.20 -13.80 17.34
N LEU A 446 -2.94 -14.48 18.22
CA LEU A 446 -2.49 -14.79 19.57
C LEU A 446 -1.26 -15.71 19.59
N ALA A 447 -1.22 -16.74 18.73
CA ALA A 447 -0.05 -17.59 18.61
C ALA A 447 1.19 -16.81 18.14
N TYR A 448 1.02 -15.95 17.14
CA TYR A 448 2.09 -15.08 16.63
C TYR A 448 2.58 -14.09 17.71
N PHE A 449 1.66 -13.49 18.45
CA PHE A 449 1.93 -12.61 19.58
C PHE A 449 2.73 -13.31 20.69
N LEU A 450 2.30 -14.50 21.10
CA LEU A 450 3.02 -15.31 22.09
C LEU A 450 4.42 -15.71 21.58
N GLY A 451 4.55 -16.01 20.29
CA GLY A 451 5.82 -16.29 19.64
C GLY A 451 6.79 -15.10 19.76
N LEU A 452 6.32 -13.89 19.43
CA LEU A 452 7.14 -12.68 19.58
C LEU A 452 7.45 -12.37 21.05
N GLY A 453 6.54 -12.65 21.97
CA GLY A 453 6.80 -12.56 23.42
C GLY A 453 7.93 -13.49 23.86
N VAL A 454 7.95 -14.74 23.38
CA VAL A 454 9.05 -15.70 23.61
C VAL A 454 10.36 -15.17 23.01
N MET A 455 10.32 -14.59 21.81
CA MET A 455 11.49 -13.98 21.20
C MET A 455 12.04 -12.82 22.02
N LEU A 456 11.17 -11.92 22.46
CA LEU A 456 11.56 -10.75 23.26
C LEU A 456 12.17 -11.17 24.59
N ALA A 457 11.60 -12.16 25.26
CA ALA A 457 12.16 -12.72 26.50
C ALA A 457 13.54 -13.38 26.27
N ASN A 458 13.69 -14.14 25.18
CA ASN A 458 14.95 -14.78 24.82
C ASN A 458 16.01 -13.74 24.44
N TYR A 459 15.62 -12.68 23.73
CA TYR A 459 16.47 -11.53 23.40
C TYR A 459 16.96 -10.82 24.67
N THR A 460 16.04 -10.51 25.59
CA THR A 460 16.36 -9.81 26.84
C THR A 460 17.36 -10.63 27.67
N LYS A 461 17.18 -11.95 27.79
CA LYS A 461 18.13 -12.82 28.47
C LYS A 461 19.50 -12.85 27.78
N SER A 462 19.54 -12.93 26.45
CA SER A 462 20.78 -12.87 25.69
C SER A 462 21.47 -11.52 25.88
N TRP A 463 20.71 -10.41 25.86
CA TRP A 463 21.26 -9.07 26.10
C TRP A 463 21.81 -8.90 27.53
N MET A 464 21.17 -9.46 28.55
CA MET A 464 21.64 -9.44 29.92
C MET A 464 22.97 -10.21 30.08
N ASN A 465 23.16 -11.30 29.34
CA ASN A 465 24.32 -12.15 29.32
C ASN A 465 25.45 -11.66 28.37
N ARG A 466 25.29 -10.48 27.75
CA ARG A 466 26.27 -9.94 26.81
C ARG A 466 27.63 -9.68 27.46
N ALA A 467 28.71 -9.76 26.67
CA ALA A 467 30.05 -9.43 27.10
C ALA A 467 30.14 -7.97 27.64
N LYS A 468 30.81 -7.81 28.76
CA LYS A 468 31.10 -6.51 29.39
C LYS A 468 32.57 -6.47 29.83
N PRO A 469 33.42 -5.54 29.33
CA PRO A 469 33.07 -4.54 28.30
C PRO A 469 32.95 -5.16 26.90
N TYR A 470 32.12 -4.56 26.06
CA TYR A 470 32.04 -4.92 24.65
C TYR A 470 33.28 -4.39 23.92
N GLN A 471 34.04 -5.28 23.29
CA GLN A 471 35.16 -4.89 22.44
C GLN A 471 34.67 -4.66 21.01
N VAL A 472 34.76 -3.43 20.52
CA VAL A 472 34.44 -3.12 19.14
C VAL A 472 35.51 -3.72 18.23
N PRO A 473 35.19 -4.68 17.35
CA PRO A 473 36.19 -5.26 16.46
C PRO A 473 36.78 -4.17 15.54
N VAL A 474 38.09 -4.06 15.56
CA VAL A 474 38.86 -3.17 14.67
C VAL A 474 39.39 -3.99 13.50
N TYR A 475 39.15 -3.54 12.31
CA TYR A 475 39.63 -4.16 11.08
C TYR A 475 40.73 -3.31 10.47
N HIS A 476 41.79 -3.97 10.05
CA HIS A 476 42.91 -3.34 9.39
C HIS A 476 42.83 -3.61 7.89
N VAL A 477 42.98 -2.58 7.11
CA VAL A 477 43.00 -2.65 5.64
C VAL A 477 44.14 -1.77 5.16
N GLU A 478 44.89 -2.22 4.17
CA GLU A 478 45.82 -1.35 3.48
C GLU A 478 45.10 -0.06 3.08
N ALA A 479 45.63 1.08 3.49
CA ALA A 479 45.11 2.37 3.13
C ALA A 479 45.20 2.50 1.62
N ASN A 480 44.18 2.06 0.98
CA ASN A 480 44.08 2.13 -0.46
C ASN A 480 43.93 3.58 -0.83
N ALA A 481 44.98 4.06 -1.43
CA ALA A 481 44.96 5.34 -2.08
C ALA A 481 43.64 5.57 -2.75
N LYS A 482 42.96 6.60 -2.29
CA LYS A 482 41.78 7.26 -2.86
C LYS A 482 41.45 6.77 -4.28
N HIS A 483 40.27 6.14 -4.38
CA HIS A 483 39.31 6.13 -5.49
C HIS A 483 39.78 5.94 -6.97
N ASN A 484 41.01 6.06 -7.36
CA ASN A 484 41.40 6.19 -8.77
C ASN A 484 42.33 5.10 -9.32
N ARG A 485 42.71 4.08 -8.55
CA ARG A 485 43.48 2.96 -9.12
C ARG A 485 42.69 1.66 -9.00
N PRO A 486 42.56 0.90 -10.11
CA PRO A 486 42.06 -0.46 -10.03
C PRO A 486 43.11 -1.27 -9.27
N VAL A 487 42.87 -1.47 -8.00
CA VAL A 487 43.60 -2.50 -7.26
C VAL A 487 43.14 -3.82 -7.84
N PRO A 488 44.03 -4.70 -8.32
CA PRO A 488 43.70 -6.08 -8.52
C PRO A 488 43.08 -6.54 -7.21
N SER A 489 41.88 -7.11 -7.25
CA SER A 489 41.26 -7.64 -6.05
C SER A 489 42.27 -8.54 -5.37
N PRO A 490 42.84 -8.17 -4.22
CA PRO A 490 43.57 -9.15 -3.47
C PRO A 490 42.51 -10.09 -2.97
N GLU A 491 42.52 -11.23 -3.47
CA GLU A 491 41.74 -12.38 -3.07
C GLU A 491 40.29 -12.21 -2.63
N PRO A 492 39.53 -13.12 -3.04
CA PRO A 492 38.13 -13.21 -2.78
C PRO A 492 37.83 -13.21 -1.28
N VAL A 493 37.33 -12.16 -0.77
CA VAL A 493 36.99 -12.04 0.65
C VAL A 493 35.51 -12.31 0.82
N SER A 494 34.92 -12.93 -0.13
CA SER A 494 33.54 -13.35 0.02
C SER A 494 33.52 -14.86 0.23
N ILE A 495 32.50 -15.30 0.95
CA ILE A 495 32.10 -16.71 0.99
C ILE A 495 31.90 -17.27 -0.45
N LEU A 496 31.65 -16.40 -1.43
CA LEU A 496 31.63 -16.70 -2.85
C LEU A 496 32.96 -17.17 -3.43
N GLU A 497 34.03 -16.87 -2.78
CA GLU A 497 35.37 -17.12 -3.27
C GLU A 497 36.13 -18.20 -2.47
N ALA A 498 35.61 -18.60 -1.30
CA ALA A 498 36.07 -19.75 -0.52
C ALA A 498 35.52 -21.11 -1.02
N ALA A 499 34.61 -21.11 -2.01
CA ALA A 499 34.27 -22.34 -2.72
C ALA A 499 35.48 -22.73 -3.58
N PRO A 500 35.93 -24.00 -3.56
CA PRO A 500 37.04 -24.42 -4.39
C PRO A 500 36.75 -24.04 -5.86
N VAL A 501 37.64 -23.26 -6.41
CA VAL A 501 37.64 -22.73 -7.78
C VAL A 501 37.74 -23.86 -8.84
N LEU A 502 37.56 -25.10 -8.40
CA LEU A 502 37.58 -26.28 -9.23
C LEU A 502 36.42 -26.24 -10.27
N ASN A 503 36.75 -25.81 -11.46
CA ASN A 503 35.94 -25.80 -12.67
C ASN A 503 35.07 -24.55 -12.98
N VAL A 504 35.13 -23.48 -12.21
CA VAL A 504 34.46 -22.23 -12.58
C VAL A 504 35.27 -21.45 -13.64
N ALA A 505 36.59 -21.61 -13.65
CA ALA A 505 37.45 -20.88 -14.58
C ALA A 505 37.14 -21.16 -16.07
N LYS A 506 36.84 -22.40 -16.43
CA LYS A 506 36.48 -22.74 -17.82
C LYS A 506 35.06 -22.29 -18.22
N LYS A 507 34.16 -22.08 -17.28
CA LYS A 507 32.82 -21.52 -17.53
C LYS A 507 32.81 -19.98 -17.47
N VAL A 508 33.78 -19.37 -16.87
CA VAL A 508 33.92 -17.92 -16.77
C VAL A 508 34.20 -17.27 -18.15
N ASP A 509 34.86 -17.98 -19.05
CA ASP A 509 35.17 -17.47 -20.40
C ASP A 509 33.95 -17.18 -21.28
N VAL A 510 32.83 -17.84 -21.02
CA VAL A 510 31.55 -17.52 -21.71
C VAL A 510 30.93 -16.21 -21.18
N TRP A 511 31.28 -15.80 -19.98
CA TRP A 511 30.78 -14.61 -19.32
C TRP A 511 31.61 -13.35 -19.53
N THR A 512 32.80 -13.46 -20.00
CA THR A 512 33.62 -12.31 -20.41
C THR A 512 32.96 -11.51 -21.55
N ARG A 513 32.01 -12.10 -22.26
CA ARG A 513 31.17 -11.42 -23.25
C ARG A 513 30.02 -10.60 -22.64
N LEU A 514 29.69 -10.75 -21.37
CA LEU A 514 28.75 -9.87 -20.63
C LEU A 514 29.48 -8.81 -19.82
N ASN A 515 30.44 -8.16 -20.45
CA ASN A 515 31.24 -7.06 -19.85
C ASN A 515 30.37 -5.91 -19.33
N TRP A 516 29.15 -5.72 -19.85
CA TRP A 516 28.26 -4.64 -19.46
C TRP A 516 27.80 -4.76 -17.99
N HIS A 517 27.34 -5.93 -17.55
CA HIS A 517 26.85 -6.10 -16.18
C HIS A 517 27.97 -5.92 -15.14
N GLN A 518 29.14 -6.43 -15.39
CA GLN A 518 30.32 -6.24 -14.53
C GLN A 518 30.72 -4.76 -14.41
N GLN A 519 30.53 -3.97 -15.47
CA GLN A 519 30.71 -2.53 -15.41
C GLN A 519 29.65 -1.84 -14.54
N TRP A 520 28.42 -2.33 -14.57
CA TRP A 520 27.35 -1.81 -13.74
C TRP A 520 27.56 -2.14 -12.25
N GLU A 521 28.07 -3.32 -11.93
CA GLU A 521 28.46 -3.69 -10.56
C GLU A 521 29.49 -2.75 -9.94
N GLN A 522 30.31 -2.12 -10.75
CA GLN A 522 31.31 -1.18 -10.28
C GLN A 522 30.77 0.26 -10.09
N SER A 523 29.57 0.55 -10.58
CA SER A 523 29.02 1.89 -10.59
C SER A 523 27.63 1.95 -9.94
N PRO A 524 27.54 2.26 -8.64
CA PRO A 524 26.26 2.43 -7.97
C PRO A 524 25.43 3.55 -8.59
N ARG A 525 26.07 4.60 -9.12
CA ARG A 525 25.39 5.71 -9.81
C ARG A 525 24.63 5.23 -11.04
N LYS A 526 25.23 4.35 -11.88
CA LYS A 526 24.54 3.81 -13.06
C LYS A 526 23.30 3.04 -12.70
N ILE A 527 23.36 2.17 -11.66
CA ILE A 527 22.20 1.42 -11.18
C ILE A 527 21.14 2.39 -10.65
N GLY A 528 21.52 3.35 -9.80
CA GLY A 528 20.58 4.32 -9.24
C GLY A 528 19.90 5.19 -10.30
N VAL A 529 20.65 5.68 -11.29
CA VAL A 529 20.10 6.47 -12.40
C VAL A 529 19.15 5.64 -13.25
N LEU A 530 19.48 4.37 -13.53
CA LEU A 530 18.58 3.52 -14.30
C LEU A 530 17.28 3.23 -13.54
N VAL A 531 17.37 2.92 -12.23
CA VAL A 531 16.18 2.74 -11.39
C VAL A 531 15.32 4.01 -11.41
N ALA A 532 15.95 5.18 -11.23
CA ALA A 532 15.23 6.45 -11.27
C ALA A 532 14.55 6.68 -12.63
N MET A 533 15.26 6.40 -13.74
CA MET A 533 14.68 6.50 -15.08
C MET A 533 13.48 5.56 -15.25
N VAL A 534 13.58 4.31 -14.81
CA VAL A 534 12.48 3.34 -14.94
C VAL A 534 11.26 3.82 -14.17
N VAL A 535 11.43 4.26 -12.93
CA VAL A 535 10.32 4.77 -12.09
C VAL A 535 9.69 6.01 -12.75
N LEU A 536 10.50 6.95 -13.22
CA LEU A 536 9.99 8.17 -13.85
C LEU A 536 9.29 7.88 -15.19
N VAL A 537 9.83 6.98 -16.01
CA VAL A 537 9.21 6.58 -17.28
C VAL A 537 7.89 5.85 -17.03
N ALA A 538 7.83 4.94 -16.06
CA ALA A 538 6.59 4.27 -15.68
C ALA A 538 5.54 5.27 -15.18
N PHE A 539 5.91 6.17 -14.27
CA PHE A 539 5.05 7.25 -13.81
C PHE A 539 4.53 8.11 -14.98
N THR A 540 5.42 8.50 -15.90
CA THR A 540 5.05 9.33 -17.04
C THR A 540 4.07 8.62 -17.96
N ILE A 541 4.23 7.32 -18.20
CA ILE A 541 3.36 6.58 -19.14
C ILE A 541 2.04 6.18 -18.49
N GLU A 542 2.04 5.80 -17.22
CA GLU A 542 0.82 5.30 -16.54
C GLU A 542 -0.02 6.43 -15.95
N ILE A 543 0.61 7.47 -15.42
CA ILE A 543 -0.08 8.52 -14.66
C ILE A 543 -0.36 9.76 -15.53
N VAL A 544 0.67 10.31 -16.20
CA VAL A 544 0.54 11.59 -16.91
C VAL A 544 -0.54 11.59 -17.98
N PRO A 545 -0.77 10.53 -18.80
CA PRO A 545 -1.82 10.54 -19.80
C PRO A 545 -3.22 10.72 -19.22
N LEU A 546 -3.47 10.25 -17.99
CA LEU A 546 -4.78 10.41 -17.35
C LEU A 546 -5.08 11.85 -16.96
N PHE A 547 -4.03 12.67 -16.77
CA PHE A 547 -4.18 14.10 -16.54
C PHE A 547 -4.23 14.91 -17.84
N VAL A 548 -3.35 14.61 -18.79
CA VAL A 548 -3.26 15.34 -20.06
C VAL A 548 -4.49 15.10 -20.94
N PHE A 549 -5.00 13.87 -20.97
CA PHE A 549 -6.17 13.47 -21.73
C PHE A 549 -7.39 13.25 -20.82
N ALA A 550 -7.53 14.07 -19.78
CA ALA A 550 -8.58 13.92 -18.78
C ALA A 550 -9.99 13.91 -19.41
N SER A 551 -10.28 14.81 -20.35
CA SER A 551 -11.57 14.87 -21.02
C SER A 551 -11.95 13.61 -21.81
N SER A 552 -10.97 12.87 -22.33
CA SER A 552 -11.21 11.61 -23.04
C SER A 552 -11.29 10.41 -22.09
N ASN A 553 -10.53 10.44 -20.98
CA ASN A 553 -10.49 9.35 -20.01
C ASN A 553 -11.61 9.42 -18.98
N VAL A 554 -12.12 10.63 -18.71
CA VAL A 554 -13.18 10.91 -17.75
C VAL A 554 -14.31 11.66 -18.48
N PRO A 555 -15.20 10.95 -19.19
CA PRO A 555 -16.34 11.58 -19.85
C PRO A 555 -17.19 12.31 -18.81
N GLU A 556 -17.54 13.55 -19.10
CA GLU A 556 -18.40 14.37 -18.25
C GLU A 556 -19.82 13.78 -18.21
N ILE A 557 -20.35 13.58 -17.02
CA ILE A 557 -21.75 13.20 -16.79
C ILE A 557 -22.49 14.46 -16.34
N ALA A 558 -23.34 14.98 -17.20
CA ALA A 558 -24.00 16.28 -17.01
C ALA A 558 -24.87 16.38 -15.75
N SER A 559 -25.33 15.24 -15.20
CA SER A 559 -26.13 15.17 -13.97
C SER A 559 -25.26 15.19 -12.68
N VAL A 560 -23.96 14.90 -12.77
CA VAL A 560 -23.07 14.88 -11.60
C VAL A 560 -22.78 16.32 -11.16
N GLN A 561 -23.09 16.62 -9.91
CA GLN A 561 -22.93 17.92 -9.29
C GLN A 561 -21.97 17.86 -8.12
N PRO A 562 -21.30 18.97 -7.75
CA PRO A 562 -20.52 19.05 -6.50
C PRO A 562 -21.38 18.67 -5.28
N TYR A 563 -20.74 18.08 -4.28
CA TYR A 563 -21.40 17.80 -3.01
C TYR A 563 -21.89 19.10 -2.35
N THR A 564 -23.08 19.07 -1.76
CA THR A 564 -23.51 20.19 -0.91
C THR A 564 -22.58 20.32 0.31
N PRO A 565 -22.55 21.46 1.00
CA PRO A 565 -21.72 21.61 2.20
C PRO A 565 -21.97 20.54 3.28
N LEU A 566 -23.24 20.13 3.47
CA LEU A 566 -23.57 19.05 4.42
C LEU A 566 -23.06 17.69 3.94
N GLU A 567 -23.21 17.37 2.65
CA GLU A 567 -22.72 16.13 2.05
C GLU A 567 -21.19 16.07 2.07
N LEU A 568 -20.53 17.21 1.86
CA LEU A 568 -19.06 17.31 1.95
C LEU A 568 -18.58 17.02 3.37
N MET A 569 -19.26 17.54 4.39
CA MET A 569 -19.02 17.18 5.78
C MET A 569 -19.29 15.70 6.05
N GLY A 570 -20.37 15.14 5.52
CA GLY A 570 -20.69 13.71 5.62
C GLY A 570 -19.62 12.84 4.99
N ARG A 571 -19.06 13.25 3.85
CA ARG A 571 -17.94 12.59 3.19
C ARG A 571 -16.66 12.66 4.03
N HIS A 572 -16.38 13.79 4.66
CA HIS A 572 -15.27 13.93 5.59
C HIS A 572 -15.40 12.97 6.78
N ILE A 573 -16.60 12.86 7.36
CA ILE A 573 -16.89 11.89 8.43
C ILE A 573 -16.69 10.45 7.95
N TYR A 574 -17.17 10.10 6.75
CA TYR A 574 -16.96 8.78 6.14
C TYR A 574 -15.47 8.42 6.06
N GLN A 575 -14.64 9.39 5.70
CA GLN A 575 -13.18 9.24 5.61
C GLN A 575 -12.53 9.09 7.00
N THR A 576 -12.87 9.95 7.96
CA THR A 576 -12.28 9.96 9.30
C THR A 576 -12.65 8.73 10.13
N GLU A 577 -13.86 8.20 9.92
CA GLU A 577 -14.30 6.96 10.55
C GLU A 577 -13.80 5.70 9.85
N GLY A 578 -13.18 5.85 8.68
CA GLY A 578 -12.61 4.75 7.91
C GLY A 578 -13.66 3.77 7.37
N CYS A 579 -14.82 4.26 6.96
CA CYS A 579 -15.91 3.43 6.42
C CYS A 579 -15.46 2.65 5.18
N SER A 580 -14.55 3.22 4.37
CA SER A 580 -13.94 2.57 3.20
C SER A 580 -13.11 1.31 3.54
N LYS A 581 -12.81 1.05 4.82
CA LYS A 581 -12.10 -0.17 5.26
C LYS A 581 -13.01 -1.41 5.32
N CYS A 582 -14.33 -1.20 5.29
CA CYS A 582 -15.34 -2.25 5.28
C CYS A 582 -16.26 -2.19 4.06
N HIS A 583 -16.45 -1.00 3.48
CA HIS A 583 -17.33 -0.74 2.35
C HIS A 583 -16.55 -0.26 1.14
N THR A 584 -16.94 -0.70 -0.05
CA THR A 584 -16.46 -0.13 -1.30
C THR A 584 -17.45 0.88 -1.84
N GLN A 585 -16.99 1.77 -2.72
CA GLN A 585 -17.81 2.67 -3.52
C GLN A 585 -17.44 2.50 -5.00
N MET A 586 -17.53 1.25 -5.49
CA MET A 586 -17.14 0.88 -6.84
C MET A 586 -17.91 -0.35 -7.29
N VAL A 587 -18.96 -0.16 -8.08
CA VAL A 587 -19.67 -1.26 -8.74
C VAL A 587 -18.94 -1.62 -10.01
N ARG A 588 -18.42 -2.85 -10.08
CA ARG A 588 -17.69 -3.34 -11.24
C ARG A 588 -18.63 -3.78 -12.37
N PRO A 589 -18.23 -3.74 -13.66
CA PRO A 589 -19.02 -4.21 -14.79
C PRO A 589 -19.11 -5.74 -14.85
N LEU A 590 -19.48 -6.36 -13.74
CA LEU A 590 -19.70 -7.79 -13.58
C LEU A 590 -21.21 -8.03 -13.37
N MET A 591 -21.76 -9.05 -14.03
CA MET A 591 -23.20 -9.33 -13.99
C MET A 591 -23.71 -9.49 -12.55
N SER A 592 -22.96 -10.18 -11.69
CA SER A 592 -23.34 -10.36 -10.29
C SER A 592 -23.38 -9.06 -9.50
N GLU A 593 -22.48 -8.13 -9.79
CA GLU A 593 -22.42 -6.83 -9.10
C GLU A 593 -23.50 -5.89 -9.61
N THR A 594 -23.69 -5.80 -10.93
CA THR A 594 -24.71 -4.93 -11.52
C THR A 594 -26.12 -5.37 -11.12
N LYS A 595 -26.35 -6.69 -10.97
CA LYS A 595 -27.63 -7.20 -10.45
C LYS A 595 -27.81 -6.94 -8.95
N ARG A 596 -26.73 -6.92 -8.18
CA ARG A 596 -26.79 -6.71 -6.72
C ARG A 596 -26.90 -5.24 -6.37
N TYR A 597 -26.09 -4.41 -7.02
CA TYR A 597 -25.93 -3.02 -6.61
C TYR A 597 -26.55 -2.01 -7.58
N GLY A 598 -26.74 -2.34 -8.83
CA GLY A 598 -27.21 -1.44 -9.88
C GLY A 598 -26.14 -1.21 -10.95
N GLU A 599 -26.27 -0.18 -11.75
CA GLU A 599 -25.32 0.11 -12.84
C GLU A 599 -23.86 0.20 -12.37
N PHE A 600 -22.94 -0.26 -13.22
CA PHE A 600 -21.51 -0.20 -12.91
C PHE A 600 -21.02 1.26 -12.89
N SER A 601 -20.00 1.48 -12.10
CA SER A 601 -19.43 2.80 -11.86
C SER A 601 -18.62 3.29 -13.07
N GLN A 602 -18.83 4.56 -13.43
CA GLN A 602 -18.17 5.24 -14.54
C GLN A 602 -17.18 6.30 -14.04
N PRO A 603 -16.11 6.62 -14.78
CA PRO A 603 -15.10 7.58 -14.35
C PRO A 603 -15.68 8.96 -14.00
N GLY A 604 -16.68 9.43 -14.74
CA GLY A 604 -17.31 10.74 -14.56
C GLY A 604 -18.10 10.90 -13.26
N GLU A 605 -18.44 9.81 -12.57
CA GLU A 605 -19.15 9.86 -11.28
C GLU A 605 -18.29 10.43 -10.15
N PHE A 606 -16.97 10.26 -10.23
CA PHE A 606 -16.02 10.51 -9.15
C PHE A 606 -15.24 11.81 -9.31
N VAL A 607 -15.66 12.69 -10.22
CA VAL A 607 -14.90 13.91 -10.52
C VAL A 607 -14.77 14.88 -9.34
N TYR A 608 -15.61 14.75 -8.34
CA TYR A 608 -15.56 15.52 -7.10
C TYR A 608 -15.01 14.75 -5.91
N ASP A 609 -14.55 13.50 -6.11
CA ASP A 609 -13.98 12.67 -5.05
C ASP A 609 -12.48 12.95 -4.86
N GLN A 610 -12.15 13.60 -3.76
CA GLN A 610 -10.80 13.98 -3.37
C GLN A 610 -10.62 13.74 -1.86
N PRO A 611 -9.85 12.69 -1.47
CA PRO A 611 -9.34 11.57 -2.26
C PRO A 611 -10.42 10.56 -2.65
N ALA A 612 -10.13 9.70 -3.62
CA ALA A 612 -11.02 8.60 -4.00
C ALA A 612 -11.24 7.63 -2.81
N GLN A 613 -12.51 7.27 -2.55
CA GLN A 613 -12.90 6.38 -1.45
C GLN A 613 -13.45 5.03 -1.97
N TRP A 614 -12.81 4.48 -3.01
CA TRP A 614 -13.31 3.25 -3.65
C TRP A 614 -13.28 2.02 -2.74
N GLY A 615 -12.38 2.01 -1.76
CA GLY A 615 -12.21 0.87 -0.84
C GLY A 615 -11.57 -0.35 -1.51
N ASN A 616 -11.14 -1.29 -0.70
CA ASN A 616 -10.46 -2.52 -1.15
C ASN A 616 -10.99 -3.80 -0.50
N ARG A 617 -12.07 -3.72 0.28
CA ARG A 617 -12.64 -4.84 1.03
C ARG A 617 -14.13 -4.65 1.24
N ARG A 618 -14.89 -5.75 1.18
CA ARG A 618 -16.33 -5.80 1.44
C ARG A 618 -16.64 -6.69 2.64
N ILE A 619 -16.53 -6.13 3.86
CA ILE A 619 -17.16 -6.69 5.07
C ILE A 619 -18.62 -6.24 5.10
N GLY A 620 -18.88 -5.02 4.65
CA GLY A 620 -20.19 -4.48 4.31
C GLY A 620 -20.38 -4.40 2.79
N PRO A 621 -21.61 -4.11 2.33
CA PRO A 621 -21.95 -4.00 0.89
C PRO A 621 -21.26 -2.81 0.22
N ASP A 622 -21.24 -2.80 -1.11
CA ASP A 622 -20.88 -1.63 -1.88
C ASP A 622 -21.92 -0.51 -1.73
N LEU A 623 -21.45 0.72 -1.53
CA LEU A 623 -22.29 1.89 -1.26
C LEU A 623 -22.43 2.85 -2.45
N ALA A 624 -21.79 2.59 -3.60
CA ALA A 624 -21.82 3.51 -4.74
C ALA A 624 -23.23 3.76 -5.29
N ARG A 625 -24.21 2.96 -4.92
CA ARG A 625 -25.63 3.07 -5.34
C ARG A 625 -26.55 3.02 -4.13
N GLU A 626 -26.20 3.71 -3.05
CA GLU A 626 -26.98 3.64 -1.80
C GLU A 626 -28.21 4.55 -1.82
N SER A 627 -28.19 5.61 -2.64
CA SER A 627 -29.31 6.54 -2.78
C SER A 627 -30.63 5.84 -3.02
N GLY A 628 -31.61 6.13 -2.19
CA GLY A 628 -32.98 5.62 -2.31
C GLY A 628 -33.18 4.14 -1.97
N LYS A 629 -32.10 3.36 -1.70
CA LYS A 629 -32.25 1.95 -1.28
C LYS A 629 -32.78 1.84 0.14
N GLN A 630 -32.22 2.64 1.03
CA GLN A 630 -32.63 2.68 2.43
C GLN A 630 -33.12 4.08 2.80
N THR A 631 -33.99 4.16 3.80
CA THR A 631 -34.49 5.43 4.29
C THR A 631 -33.48 6.10 5.23
N SER A 632 -33.55 7.42 5.37
CA SER A 632 -32.71 8.14 6.34
C SER A 632 -32.88 7.61 7.77
N PHE A 633 -34.09 7.18 8.12
CA PHE A 633 -34.37 6.54 9.40
C PHE A 633 -33.67 5.18 9.55
N TRP A 634 -33.65 4.37 8.49
CA TRP A 634 -32.93 3.10 8.50
C TRP A 634 -31.44 3.33 8.73
N HIS A 635 -30.82 4.28 8.01
CA HIS A 635 -29.41 4.64 8.22
C HIS A 635 -29.14 5.13 9.62
N TRP A 636 -30.00 6.00 10.16
CA TRP A 636 -29.94 6.47 11.53
C TRP A 636 -29.91 5.32 12.54
N GLN A 637 -30.85 4.38 12.39
CA GLN A 637 -30.95 3.21 13.23
C GLN A 637 -29.75 2.26 13.05
N HIS A 638 -29.27 2.12 11.80
CA HIS A 638 -28.12 1.26 11.49
C HIS A 638 -26.83 1.83 12.08
N LEU A 639 -26.60 3.12 11.98
CA LEU A 639 -25.43 3.79 12.62
C LEU A 639 -25.49 3.68 14.14
N ALA A 640 -26.66 3.87 14.73
CA ALA A 640 -26.85 3.75 16.19
C ALA A 640 -26.65 2.31 16.68
N SER A 641 -27.19 1.33 15.98
CA SER A 641 -27.14 -0.07 16.38
C SER A 641 -27.31 -0.99 15.16
N PRO A 642 -26.22 -1.30 14.44
CA PRO A 642 -26.29 -2.04 13.18
C PRO A 642 -27.05 -3.36 13.25
N ARG A 643 -27.01 -4.03 14.39
CA ARG A 643 -27.67 -5.33 14.62
C ARG A 643 -29.18 -5.26 14.83
N LYS A 644 -29.75 -4.05 14.98
CA LYS A 644 -31.22 -3.88 14.97
C LYS A 644 -31.79 -3.99 13.57
N THR A 645 -31.05 -3.56 12.57
CA THR A 645 -31.42 -3.60 11.15
C THR A 645 -30.87 -4.82 10.42
N SER A 646 -29.66 -5.29 10.84
CA SER A 646 -28.97 -6.45 10.26
C SER A 646 -28.38 -7.29 11.40
N PRO A 647 -29.06 -8.36 11.88
CA PRO A 647 -28.71 -9.09 13.10
C PRO A 647 -27.28 -9.59 13.18
N ASP A 648 -26.69 -10.02 12.08
CA ASP A 648 -25.32 -10.56 11.98
C ASP A 648 -24.24 -9.55 11.59
N SER A 649 -24.60 -8.27 11.52
CA SER A 649 -23.69 -7.21 11.13
C SER A 649 -22.45 -7.17 12.03
N ALA A 650 -21.26 -7.13 11.38
CA ALA A 650 -19.97 -6.88 12.01
C ALA A 650 -19.65 -5.37 12.12
N MET A 651 -20.53 -4.51 11.62
CA MET A 651 -20.36 -3.07 11.71
C MET A 651 -20.35 -2.61 13.17
N PRO A 652 -19.37 -1.78 13.59
CA PRO A 652 -19.39 -1.17 14.91
C PRO A 652 -20.57 -0.21 15.08
N SER A 653 -20.90 0.14 16.32
CA SER A 653 -21.89 1.16 16.63
C SER A 653 -21.22 2.54 16.56
N TYR A 654 -21.78 3.43 15.76
CA TYR A 654 -21.36 4.83 15.66
C TYR A 654 -22.30 5.76 16.42
N GLN A 655 -22.79 5.31 17.59
CA GLN A 655 -23.75 6.06 18.40
C GLN A 655 -23.25 7.46 18.75
N TYR A 656 -21.93 7.64 18.96
CA TYR A 656 -21.35 8.95 19.27
C TYR A 656 -21.54 9.98 18.16
N LEU A 657 -21.70 9.57 16.87
CA LEU A 657 -21.98 10.48 15.76
C LEU A 657 -23.39 11.10 15.85
N LEU A 658 -24.30 10.39 16.54
CA LEU A 658 -25.67 10.89 16.75
C LEU A 658 -25.71 12.04 17.73
N ASP A 659 -24.75 12.03 18.70
CA ASP A 659 -24.70 13.02 19.79
C ASP A 659 -23.75 14.18 19.49
N ARG A 660 -22.85 14.03 18.51
CA ARG A 660 -21.88 15.07 18.13
C ARG A 660 -22.48 16.09 17.19
N PRO A 661 -22.32 17.39 17.49
CA PRO A 661 -22.73 18.42 16.55
C PRO A 661 -21.82 18.46 15.32
N ILE A 662 -22.37 18.97 14.23
CA ILE A 662 -21.60 19.41 13.07
C ILE A 662 -20.83 20.67 13.46
N ASP A 663 -19.55 20.68 13.19
CA ASP A 663 -18.75 21.89 13.32
C ASP A 663 -18.87 22.71 12.04
N ILE A 664 -19.53 23.87 12.15
CA ILE A 664 -19.79 24.76 10.99
C ILE A 664 -18.50 25.42 10.50
N GLU A 665 -17.54 25.68 11.39
CA GLU A 665 -16.24 26.22 10.98
C GLU A 665 -15.47 25.18 10.16
N GLU A 666 -15.54 23.91 10.55
CA GLU A 666 -14.97 22.81 9.78
C GLU A 666 -15.63 22.65 8.41
N VAL A 667 -16.96 22.78 8.32
CA VAL A 667 -17.67 22.76 7.03
C VAL A 667 -17.20 23.88 6.12
N ASP A 668 -17.04 25.10 6.65
CA ASP A 668 -16.54 26.24 5.89
C ASP A 668 -15.12 26.01 5.38
N GLU A 669 -14.22 25.51 6.24
CA GLU A 669 -12.88 25.11 5.82
C GLU A 669 -12.89 24.13 4.64
N LEU A 670 -13.76 23.12 4.67
CA LEU A 670 -13.92 22.14 3.59
C LEU A 670 -14.44 22.78 2.30
N VAL A 671 -15.43 23.68 2.40
CA VAL A 671 -15.99 24.39 1.25
C VAL A 671 -14.94 25.35 0.65
N GLN A 672 -14.20 26.10 1.49
CA GLN A 672 -13.14 26.97 1.01
C GLN A 672 -12.03 26.19 0.30
N ALA A 673 -11.60 25.07 0.87
CA ALA A 673 -10.62 24.19 0.26
C ALA A 673 -11.10 23.62 -1.09
N ALA A 674 -12.38 23.29 -1.21
CA ALA A 674 -12.97 22.86 -2.48
C ALA A 674 -13.01 23.99 -3.51
N ARG A 675 -13.35 25.24 -3.08
CA ARG A 675 -13.33 26.43 -3.90
C ARG A 675 -11.94 26.75 -4.45
N GLU A 676 -10.91 26.68 -3.60
CA GLU A 676 -9.52 26.94 -4.01
C GLU A 676 -9.04 25.93 -5.07
N ARG A 677 -9.62 24.74 -5.13
CA ARG A 677 -9.36 23.73 -6.14
C ARG A 677 -10.23 23.87 -7.41
N GLY A 678 -11.02 24.95 -7.50
CA GLY A 678 -11.87 25.23 -8.66
C GLY A 678 -13.19 24.49 -8.69
N ILE A 679 -13.61 23.86 -7.58
CA ILE A 679 -14.96 23.33 -7.44
C ILE A 679 -15.89 24.51 -7.11
N GLY A 680 -16.88 24.76 -7.97
CA GLY A 680 -17.69 25.96 -7.92
C GLY A 680 -18.64 26.01 -6.72
N TYR A 681 -18.17 26.54 -5.62
CA TYR A 681 -18.99 27.00 -4.50
C TYR A 681 -18.94 28.53 -4.47
N GLU A 682 -20.05 29.22 -4.78
CA GLU A 682 -20.11 30.67 -4.78
C GLU A 682 -20.55 31.25 -3.41
N ALA A 683 -21.06 30.38 -2.52
CA ALA A 683 -21.67 30.75 -1.25
C ALA A 683 -20.67 31.36 -0.24
N ASP A 684 -21.08 32.40 0.46
CA ASP A 684 -20.36 32.90 1.65
C ASP A 684 -20.65 32.02 2.89
N LEU A 685 -19.99 32.28 4.03
CA LEU A 685 -20.15 31.52 5.28
C LEU A 685 -21.62 31.52 5.77
N ALA A 686 -22.34 32.64 5.64
CA ALA A 686 -23.73 32.73 6.08
C ALA A 686 -24.65 31.84 5.21
N GLU A 687 -24.39 31.80 3.92
CA GLU A 687 -25.09 30.97 2.95
C GLU A 687 -24.75 29.48 3.14
N VAL A 688 -23.48 29.16 3.38
CA VAL A 688 -23.04 27.79 3.74
C VAL A 688 -23.78 27.33 5.00
N LYS A 689 -23.82 28.13 6.06
CA LYS A 689 -24.52 27.82 7.30
C LYS A 689 -26.02 27.60 7.09
N SER A 690 -26.65 28.48 6.30
CA SER A 690 -28.08 28.37 5.95
C SER A 690 -28.37 27.10 5.16
N SER A 691 -27.53 26.78 4.19
CA SER A 691 -27.63 25.56 3.36
C SER A 691 -27.52 24.28 4.20
N VAL A 692 -26.51 24.23 5.07
CA VAL A 692 -26.30 23.11 6.01
C VAL A 692 -27.52 22.92 6.91
N SER A 693 -28.03 23.98 7.54
CA SER A 693 -29.18 23.91 8.45
C SER A 693 -30.42 23.39 7.70
N LYS A 694 -30.71 23.97 6.55
CA LYS A 694 -31.90 23.62 5.74
C LYS A 694 -31.85 22.14 5.30
N GLN A 695 -30.70 21.66 4.82
CA GLN A 695 -30.57 20.28 4.40
C GLN A 695 -30.60 19.31 5.60
N ALA A 696 -29.95 19.67 6.70
CA ALA A 696 -29.97 18.89 7.94
C ALA A 696 -31.38 18.76 8.52
N GLU A 697 -32.17 19.85 8.54
CA GLU A 697 -33.58 19.81 8.92
C GLU A 697 -34.42 18.88 8.03
N SER A 698 -34.19 18.88 6.71
CA SER A 698 -34.86 18.00 5.78
C SER A 698 -34.57 16.53 6.06
N VAL A 699 -33.30 16.17 6.26
CA VAL A 699 -32.90 14.78 6.59
C VAL A 699 -33.45 14.36 7.94
N ALA A 700 -33.41 15.24 8.94
CA ALA A 700 -33.92 14.98 10.27
C ALA A 700 -35.46 14.84 10.27
N ALA A 701 -36.17 15.65 9.46
CA ALA A 701 -37.61 15.53 9.30
C ALA A 701 -38.01 14.16 8.72
N ASP A 702 -37.27 13.65 7.73
CA ASP A 702 -37.47 12.28 7.19
C ASP A 702 -37.25 11.20 8.29
N ILE A 703 -36.23 11.35 9.11
CA ILE A 703 -35.97 10.44 10.22
C ILE A 703 -37.13 10.47 11.24
N VAL A 704 -37.58 11.66 11.64
CA VAL A 704 -38.67 11.84 12.63
C VAL A 704 -40.01 11.36 12.11
N SER A 705 -40.34 11.62 10.83
CA SER A 705 -41.61 11.19 10.20
C SER A 705 -41.78 9.68 10.22
N LYS A 706 -40.69 8.93 10.30
CA LYS A 706 -40.67 7.45 10.33
C LYS A 706 -40.46 6.88 11.73
N GLY A 707 -40.61 7.71 12.79
CA GLY A 707 -40.57 7.30 14.19
C GLY A 707 -39.18 7.37 14.82
N GLY A 708 -38.16 7.95 14.15
CA GLY A 708 -36.87 8.24 14.74
C GLY A 708 -36.91 9.44 15.68
N THR A 709 -35.91 9.55 16.54
CA THR A 709 -35.74 10.69 17.44
C THR A 709 -34.36 11.27 17.22
N VAL A 710 -34.25 12.44 16.63
CA VAL A 710 -33.03 13.19 16.49
C VAL A 710 -32.93 14.17 17.67
N ARG A 711 -32.25 13.77 18.73
CA ARG A 711 -32.15 14.54 19.97
C ARG A 711 -30.72 14.55 20.50
N ARG A 712 -30.33 15.72 21.05
CA ARG A 712 -29.12 15.89 21.85
C ARG A 712 -29.56 16.22 23.27
N GLY A 713 -29.55 15.24 24.16
CA GLY A 713 -30.17 15.38 25.45
C GLY A 713 -31.68 15.60 25.34
N ASN A 714 -32.18 16.71 25.91
CA ASN A 714 -33.61 17.08 25.87
C ASN A 714 -33.97 17.99 24.69
N LEU A 715 -33.01 18.42 23.86
CA LEU A 715 -33.22 19.30 22.73
C LEU A 715 -33.30 18.50 21.42
N MET A 716 -34.27 18.80 20.58
CA MET A 716 -34.26 18.33 19.19
C MET A 716 -33.16 19.08 18.45
N THR A 717 -32.18 18.38 17.92
CA THR A 717 -31.06 18.99 17.17
C THR A 717 -30.97 18.32 15.81
N PHE A 718 -30.90 19.13 14.79
CA PHE A 718 -30.77 18.66 13.38
C PHE A 718 -29.31 18.63 12.93
N ASP A 719 -28.39 19.03 13.77
CA ASP A 719 -26.99 19.34 13.49
C ASP A 719 -26.02 18.23 13.90
N SER A 720 -26.46 16.97 13.96
CA SER A 720 -25.55 15.87 14.32
C SER A 720 -24.69 15.38 13.14
N GLN A 721 -23.47 14.91 13.45
CA GLN A 721 -22.56 14.33 12.47
C GLN A 721 -23.20 13.13 11.73
N ALA A 722 -24.05 12.36 12.39
CA ALA A 722 -24.80 11.29 11.73
C ALA A 722 -25.74 11.81 10.63
N VAL A 723 -26.36 12.97 10.82
CA VAL A 723 -27.21 13.59 9.79
C VAL A 723 -26.39 13.97 8.56
N ALA A 724 -25.21 14.54 8.74
CA ALA A 724 -24.28 14.84 7.64
C ALA A 724 -23.84 13.55 6.90
N LEU A 725 -23.47 12.51 7.64
CA LEU A 725 -23.09 11.24 7.04
C LEU A 725 -24.26 10.62 6.25
N ILE A 726 -25.47 10.67 6.77
CA ILE A 726 -26.68 10.17 6.07
C ILE A 726 -26.94 10.97 4.80
N ALA A 727 -26.79 12.29 4.83
CA ALA A 727 -26.89 13.14 3.63
C ALA A 727 -25.90 12.68 2.54
N TYR A 728 -24.64 12.43 2.92
CA TYR A 728 -23.65 11.90 1.99
C TYR A 728 -24.04 10.51 1.45
N LEU A 729 -24.47 9.57 2.29
CA LEU A 729 -24.87 8.23 1.85
C LEU A 729 -26.07 8.27 0.88
N GLN A 730 -27.06 9.15 1.15
CA GLN A 730 -28.20 9.35 0.27
C GLN A 730 -27.82 10.05 -1.05
N ARG A 731 -26.65 10.66 -1.13
CA ARG A 731 -26.13 11.25 -2.37
C ARG A 731 -25.54 10.21 -3.31
N LEU A 732 -24.95 9.12 -2.77
CA LEU A 732 -24.22 8.12 -3.54
C LEU A 732 -25.10 7.44 -4.61
N GLY A 733 -24.83 7.73 -5.87
CA GLY A 733 -25.56 7.23 -7.03
C GLY A 733 -26.83 8.01 -7.39
N ALA A 734 -27.20 9.05 -6.64
CA ALA A 734 -28.38 9.88 -6.91
C ALA A 734 -28.29 10.58 -8.27
N ASP A 735 -27.12 11.07 -8.61
CA ASP A 735 -26.86 11.83 -9.84
C ASP A 735 -27.14 11.05 -11.12
N LEU A 736 -26.95 9.74 -11.10
CA LEU A 736 -27.20 8.89 -12.27
C LEU A 736 -28.67 8.74 -12.59
N SER A 737 -29.54 8.90 -11.59
CA SER A 737 -31.00 8.81 -11.73
C SER A 737 -31.64 10.16 -11.95
N ALA A 738 -30.88 11.25 -11.82
CA ALA A 738 -31.37 12.61 -12.00
C ALA A 738 -31.44 12.99 -13.49
N PRO A 739 -32.48 13.73 -13.95
CA PRO A 739 -32.43 14.31 -15.28
C PRO A 739 -31.23 15.26 -15.41
N PRO A 740 -30.62 15.38 -16.61
CA PRO A 740 -29.47 16.26 -16.80
C PRO A 740 -29.79 17.67 -16.31
N ALA A 741 -28.94 18.24 -15.48
CA ALA A 741 -29.05 19.62 -15.02
C ALA A 741 -29.07 20.56 -16.24
N ALA A 742 -30.01 21.48 -16.29
CA ALA A 742 -30.03 22.51 -17.32
C ALA A 742 -28.69 23.28 -17.23
N LYS A 743 -27.87 23.23 -18.29
CA LYS A 743 -26.61 23.97 -18.35
C LYS A 743 -26.92 25.45 -18.16
N THR A 744 -26.71 25.98 -16.99
CA THR A 744 -26.54 27.41 -16.79
C THR A 744 -25.23 27.79 -17.51
N LYS A 745 -25.36 28.43 -18.66
CA LYS A 745 -24.21 29.05 -19.34
C LYS A 745 -23.48 29.94 -18.33
N PRO A 746 -22.16 29.82 -18.16
CA PRO A 746 -21.42 30.84 -17.45
C PRO A 746 -21.69 32.18 -18.15
N ALA A 747 -22.12 33.19 -17.39
CA ALA A 747 -22.24 34.54 -17.87
C ALA A 747 -20.82 35.01 -18.26
N ILE A 748 -20.53 34.94 -19.56
CA ILE A 748 -19.37 35.64 -20.10
C ILE A 748 -19.72 37.13 -19.96
N ALA A 749 -18.95 37.85 -19.16
CA ALA A 749 -19.00 39.28 -19.10
C ALA A 749 -18.77 39.84 -20.51
N GLU A 750 -19.84 40.34 -21.11
CA GLU A 750 -19.73 41.18 -22.29
C GLU A 750 -19.03 42.46 -21.86
N GLU A 751 -17.75 42.61 -22.20
CA GLU A 751 -17.10 43.89 -22.27
C GLU A 751 -17.83 44.74 -23.32
N GLU A 752 -18.57 45.77 -22.86
CA GLU A 752 -19.03 46.86 -23.66
C GLU A 752 -17.85 47.56 -24.33
N ASN A 753 -17.66 47.29 -25.60
CA ASN A 753 -16.84 48.14 -26.45
C ASN A 753 -17.78 48.96 -27.39
N THR A 754 -18.18 50.15 -26.95
CA THR A 754 -18.72 51.18 -27.78
C THR A 754 -17.63 51.69 -28.71
N THR A 755 -17.81 51.52 -30.04
CA THR A 755 -17.55 52.59 -31.04
C THR A 755 -18.05 52.26 -32.43
N SER A 756 -18.93 53.15 -32.88
CA SER A 756 -19.17 53.69 -34.23
C SER A 756 -19.40 52.86 -35.45
N THR A 757 -20.64 52.92 -35.86
CA THR A 757 -21.17 53.20 -37.26
C THR A 757 -20.21 53.02 -38.45
N THR A 758 -20.59 52.13 -39.40
CA THR A 758 -20.75 52.56 -40.82
C THR A 758 -21.63 51.52 -41.56
N LYS A 759 -22.55 52.09 -42.37
CA LYS A 759 -23.50 51.42 -43.28
C LYS A 759 -22.76 50.66 -44.40
N THR A 760 -23.29 49.58 -44.93
CA THR A 760 -23.80 49.39 -46.27
C THR A 760 -23.79 47.91 -46.65
N SER A 761 -24.79 47.47 -47.11
CA SER A 761 -25.32 46.92 -48.35
C SER A 761 -25.73 45.47 -48.30
N GLN A 762 -26.97 45.31 -48.71
CA GLN A 762 -27.65 44.06 -49.02
C GLN A 762 -27.01 43.35 -50.21
N THR A 763 -26.92 41.99 -50.14
CA THR A 763 -27.09 41.17 -51.35
C THR A 763 -27.83 39.87 -50.99
N LYS A 764 -28.98 39.76 -51.61
CA LYS A 764 -29.79 38.54 -51.71
C LYS A 764 -29.05 37.46 -52.49
N THR A 765 -29.10 36.22 -52.11
CA THR A 765 -29.15 35.08 -53.06
C THR A 765 -29.89 33.90 -52.47
N ASN A 766 -30.67 33.29 -53.33
CA ASN A 766 -31.73 32.32 -53.20
C ASN A 766 -31.29 30.92 -52.75
N PRO A 767 -32.28 30.04 -52.44
CA PRO A 767 -32.10 28.67 -51.93
C PRO A 767 -31.78 27.68 -53.06
N ILE A 768 -30.95 26.66 -52.74
CA ILE A 768 -30.69 25.52 -53.65
C ILE A 768 -31.42 24.30 -53.12
N ASP A 769 -32.11 23.68 -54.09
CA ASP A 769 -32.95 22.53 -54.22
C ASP A 769 -32.35 21.21 -53.63
N PRO A 770 -33.21 20.31 -53.07
CA PRO A 770 -32.79 19.01 -52.58
C PRO A 770 -33.00 17.90 -53.63
N LYS A 771 -31.96 17.48 -54.30
CA LYS A 771 -31.90 16.22 -55.11
C LYS A 771 -30.45 15.77 -55.25
N LEU A 772 -30.09 14.76 -54.43
CA LEU A 772 -29.12 13.72 -54.78
C LEU A 772 -29.00 12.69 -53.65
N THR A 773 -30.07 11.90 -53.56
CA THR A 773 -30.04 10.58 -52.96
C THR A 773 -30.17 9.58 -54.11
N LYS A 774 -29.13 8.82 -54.39
CA LYS A 774 -29.14 7.41 -54.83
C LYS A 774 -27.76 7.12 -55.47
N THR A 775 -27.05 6.27 -54.83
CA THR A 775 -26.33 5.11 -55.39
C THR A 775 -25.15 4.78 -54.47
N ALA A 776 -25.26 3.72 -53.79
CA ALA A 776 -24.28 2.68 -53.50
C ALA A 776 -24.82 1.69 -52.43
N ARG A 777 -25.75 0.87 -52.87
CA ARG A 777 -25.93 -0.48 -52.33
C ARG A 777 -25.26 -1.36 -53.38
N ASP A 778 -24.35 -2.21 -52.92
CA ASP A 778 -23.88 -3.48 -53.47
C ASP A 778 -22.36 -3.56 -53.41
N SER A 779 -21.89 -4.16 -52.37
CA SER A 779 -20.82 -5.15 -52.38
C SER A 779 -20.80 -5.86 -51.04
N GLY A 780 -21.36 -7.07 -51.06
CA GLY A 780 -21.35 -7.97 -49.95
C GLY A 780 -19.95 -8.52 -49.67
N MET A 781 -19.67 -8.73 -48.38
CA MET A 781 -18.75 -9.79 -47.98
C MET A 781 -19.17 -10.34 -46.62
N ASN A 782 -19.80 -11.48 -46.67
CA ASN A 782 -20.02 -12.38 -45.54
C ASN A 782 -18.68 -12.75 -44.89
N MET A 783 -18.58 -12.60 -43.56
CA MET A 783 -17.64 -13.41 -42.80
C MET A 783 -18.34 -13.93 -41.53
N MET A 784 -18.37 -15.22 -41.45
CA MET A 784 -19.04 -16.08 -40.49
C MET A 784 -18.56 -15.82 -39.05
N LEU A 785 -19.53 -15.68 -38.15
CA LEU A 785 -19.41 -15.99 -36.74
C LEU A 785 -19.48 -17.50 -36.56
N THR A 786 -18.41 -18.13 -36.09
CA THR A 786 -18.44 -19.45 -35.45
C THR A 786 -18.33 -19.27 -33.94
N ALA A 787 -19.41 -19.59 -33.26
CA ALA A 787 -19.45 -19.86 -31.84
C ALA A 787 -18.81 -21.21 -31.54
N VAL A 788 -18.04 -21.30 -30.47
CA VAL A 788 -17.69 -22.58 -29.83
C VAL A 788 -17.72 -22.34 -28.31
N PRO A 789 -18.10 -23.37 -27.49
CA PRO A 789 -18.93 -23.32 -26.28
C PRO A 789 -18.27 -22.82 -25.01
#